data_66819cab9619c46b8a10f3a6a1fc3ec2
#
_entry.id   66819cab9619c46b8a10f3a6a1fc3ec2
#
_cell.length_a   1.000
_cell.length_b   1.000
_cell.length_c   1.000
_cell.angle_alpha   90.00
_cell.angle_beta   90.00
_cell.angle_gamma   90.00
#
_symmetry.space_group_name_H-M   'P 1'
#
loop_
_entity.id
_entity.type
_entity.pdbx_description
1 polymer ?
#
loop_
_entity_poly.entity_id
_entity_poly.type
_entity_poly.pdbx_seq_one_letter_code
_entity_poly.pdbx_strand_id
1 'polypeptide(L)'
;MSLPDFSTQAELFSTAGLSASLFAQTDRYRLFAKLVYPPLAAARSALEKCYCAQNGRVALEPVLLLGTSLLQFLDGVPDRQAVEMLRYHAGWNFALNRQLGDEVFHPSSLVNFRNRLEEHQQSTLGFTIILEALAQAGLVSRQSRQRLDSTQIFGRVAKMSRLDCMRETLRLALKELEGALTPETRPNFWLGLWERYVESQTDYRAGSETLARKLAETGTDAWQLLEWLRQPEQGALAAGEQAQLLARVFAEQFEIRAGQTVAAPKETLPLAVSSTPAVAEGLAAAAPTSVEAPAHQAQAQAQAQTSPAKAAPETQAPAVAEAAQVAPVAPQGTAALTRGGSLTGQPGEAPTQAPVRGSGATIQPKDKQQLASARVQNPHEPEATYAAKGRGENKKEHVGYKVQVAETVCEVELAPGEPTRNFITGLVTHPAYEPDEAGALKMEAEQAAMGLDKPPVQYVDSAYISASKLVQAQAEGRQLIGPALPGPQKEDRFRVSDFQINLEERKATCPAGKLSTQCSRLVEPSTGRVNYRIEFSTQCHECSLRPQCLGKDQRHRTILVGEHHAARQDRRAEQQTHAFKQRMKHRNAIEGTQSELVRAHGLRHARYRGLAKVKLQNYFIGAACNVKRWIRREVWKFQQAALALATQPASVTGN
;
A
#
# COMPACT_ATOMS: atom_id res chain seq x y z
N MET A 1 -2.88 23.11 -18.32
CA MET A 1 -1.64 23.02 -19.13
C MET A 1 -1.97 22.31 -20.42
N SER A 2 -1.65 22.92 -21.57
CA SER A 2 -1.74 22.30 -22.90
C SER A 2 -0.52 21.42 -23.17
N LEU A 3 -0.68 20.43 -24.04
CA LEU A 3 0.44 19.58 -24.44
C LEU A 3 1.19 20.18 -25.63
N PRO A 4 2.52 19.97 -25.73
CA PRO A 4 3.29 20.32 -26.91
C PRO A 4 2.93 19.38 -28.07
N ASP A 5 3.29 19.79 -29.28
CA ASP A 5 3.30 18.90 -30.44
C ASP A 5 4.29 17.75 -30.18
N PHE A 6 3.88 16.57 -30.57
CA PHE A 6 4.68 15.38 -30.35
C PHE A 6 4.98 14.64 -31.63
N SER A 7 6.25 14.42 -31.91
CA SER A 7 6.71 13.60 -33.02
C SER A 7 7.60 12.47 -32.53
N THR A 8 7.35 11.28 -33.04
CA THR A 8 8.23 10.11 -32.84
C THR A 8 9.30 10.01 -33.92
N GLN A 9 9.26 10.89 -34.91
CA GLN A 9 10.19 10.90 -36.03
C GLN A 9 11.58 11.33 -35.53
N ALA A 10 12.59 10.57 -35.89
CA ALA A 10 13.97 10.91 -35.56
C ALA A 10 14.41 12.11 -36.44
N GLU A 11 15.01 13.12 -35.83
CA GLU A 11 15.65 14.19 -36.56
C GLU A 11 16.88 13.69 -37.32
N LEU A 12 17.28 14.41 -38.40
CA LEU A 12 18.39 14.03 -39.26
C LEU A 12 19.71 13.87 -38.48
N PHE A 13 19.91 14.67 -37.43
CA PHE A 13 21.07 14.64 -36.52
C PHE A 13 20.68 14.17 -35.12
N SER A 14 19.87 13.10 -35.01
CA SER A 14 19.44 12.60 -33.71
C SER A 14 20.59 12.01 -32.91
N THR A 15 20.52 12.16 -31.57
CA THR A 15 21.45 11.47 -30.64
C THR A 15 21.42 9.97 -30.90
N ALA A 16 20.25 9.41 -31.25
CA ALA A 16 20.12 8.01 -31.61
C ALA A 16 20.94 7.63 -32.84
N GLY A 17 20.96 8.49 -33.87
CA GLY A 17 21.79 8.28 -35.07
C GLY A 17 23.28 8.44 -34.79
N LEU A 18 23.66 9.52 -34.11
CA LEU A 18 25.08 9.84 -33.85
C LEU A 18 25.73 8.89 -32.83
N SER A 19 25.00 8.45 -31.81
CA SER A 19 25.52 7.61 -30.72
C SER A 19 25.19 6.11 -30.87
N ALA A 20 24.53 5.71 -31.97
CA ALA A 20 24.13 4.30 -32.16
C ALA A 20 25.33 3.34 -32.13
N SER A 21 26.51 3.77 -32.60
CA SER A 21 27.76 3.00 -32.59
C SER A 21 28.33 2.80 -31.18
N LEU A 22 27.98 3.67 -30.22
CA LEU A 22 28.43 3.55 -28.81
C LEU A 22 27.73 2.41 -28.06
N PHE A 23 26.56 1.99 -28.52
CA PHE A 23 25.74 1.00 -27.86
C PHE A 23 25.71 -0.31 -28.63
N ALA A 24 26.22 -1.39 -28.03
CA ALA A 24 26.12 -2.73 -28.59
C ALA A 24 24.63 -3.12 -28.82
N GLN A 25 24.37 -4.10 -29.69
CA GLN A 25 23.00 -4.59 -29.93
C GLN A 25 22.33 -5.15 -28.67
N THR A 26 23.14 -5.58 -27.69
CA THR A 26 22.72 -6.12 -26.39
C THR A 26 22.71 -5.05 -25.28
N ASP A 27 23.05 -3.79 -25.60
CA ASP A 27 23.03 -2.71 -24.62
C ASP A 27 21.62 -2.43 -24.12
N ARG A 28 21.47 -2.22 -22.81
CA ARG A 28 20.15 -2.05 -22.17
C ARG A 28 19.40 -0.81 -22.62
N TYR A 29 20.09 0.29 -22.90
CA TYR A 29 19.45 1.52 -23.35
C TYR A 29 19.02 1.41 -24.81
N ARG A 30 19.81 0.71 -25.64
CA ARG A 30 19.42 0.38 -27.01
C ARG A 30 18.18 -0.52 -27.03
N LEU A 31 18.14 -1.55 -26.17
CA LEU A 31 16.97 -2.41 -26.05
C LEU A 31 15.77 -1.68 -25.44
N PHE A 32 15.98 -0.74 -24.51
CA PHE A 32 14.91 0.12 -24.01
C PHE A 32 14.31 0.96 -25.13
N ALA A 33 15.14 1.66 -25.93
CA ALA A 33 14.69 2.44 -27.09
C ALA A 33 13.89 1.59 -28.10
N LYS A 34 14.29 0.33 -28.31
CA LYS A 34 13.65 -0.58 -29.26
C LYS A 34 12.36 -1.19 -28.74
N LEU A 35 12.31 -1.59 -27.47
CA LEU A 35 11.24 -2.44 -26.92
C LEU A 35 10.25 -1.64 -26.07
N VAL A 36 10.72 -0.63 -25.35
CA VAL A 36 9.96 0.07 -24.29
C VAL A 36 9.48 1.44 -24.77
N TYR A 37 10.33 2.22 -25.44
CA TYR A 37 9.96 3.57 -25.86
C TYR A 37 8.76 3.59 -26.85
N PRO A 38 8.66 2.73 -27.88
CA PRO A 38 7.54 2.76 -28.81
C PRO A 38 6.17 2.55 -28.14
N PRO A 39 5.94 1.57 -27.28
CA PRO A 39 4.66 1.45 -26.57
C PRO A 39 4.38 2.63 -25.63
N LEU A 40 5.40 3.26 -25.01
CA LEU A 40 5.21 4.48 -24.23
C LEU A 40 4.73 5.65 -25.11
N ALA A 41 5.34 5.83 -26.29
CA ALA A 41 4.96 6.84 -27.25
C ALA A 41 3.53 6.63 -27.80
N ALA A 42 3.17 5.39 -28.11
CA ALA A 42 1.83 5.02 -28.55
C ALA A 42 0.75 5.30 -27.49
N ALA A 43 1.09 5.23 -26.20
CA ALA A 43 0.17 5.51 -25.11
C ALA A 43 0.00 7.00 -24.78
N ARG A 44 0.55 7.92 -25.58
CA ARG A 44 0.44 9.37 -25.37
C ARG A 44 -1.01 9.84 -25.23
N SER A 45 -1.92 9.31 -26.03
CA SER A 45 -3.35 9.65 -25.98
C SER A 45 -4.01 9.32 -24.64
N ALA A 46 -3.54 8.29 -23.93
CA ALA A 46 -4.00 7.98 -22.59
C ALA A 46 -3.49 9.01 -21.56
N LEU A 47 -2.27 9.50 -21.75
CA LEU A 47 -1.68 10.55 -20.91
C LEU A 47 -2.32 11.92 -21.16
N GLU A 48 -2.79 12.21 -22.37
CA GLU A 48 -3.49 13.46 -22.72
C GLU A 48 -4.70 13.72 -21.83
N LYS A 49 -5.39 12.68 -21.40
CA LYS A 49 -6.53 12.76 -20.48
C LYS A 49 -6.20 13.43 -19.13
N CYS A 50 -4.92 13.47 -18.78
CA CYS A 50 -4.42 14.14 -17.57
C CYS A 50 -4.11 15.64 -17.79
N TYR A 51 -4.37 16.19 -18.98
CA TYR A 51 -4.01 17.55 -19.35
C TYR A 51 -5.21 18.29 -19.99
N CYS A 52 -5.17 19.63 -19.96
CA CYS A 52 -6.19 20.44 -20.63
C CYS A 52 -5.90 20.53 -22.13
N ALA A 53 -6.92 20.43 -22.97
CA ALA A 53 -6.75 20.44 -24.43
C ALA A 53 -6.21 21.77 -24.98
N GLN A 54 -6.64 22.91 -24.41
CA GLN A 54 -6.41 24.23 -25.05
C GLN A 54 -6.02 25.36 -24.08
N ASN A 55 -5.89 25.13 -22.77
CA ASN A 55 -5.68 26.22 -21.80
C ASN A 55 -4.41 26.06 -20.98
N GLY A 56 -3.70 27.16 -20.78
CA GLY A 56 -2.60 27.33 -19.86
C GLY A 56 -1.22 27.17 -20.48
N ARG A 57 -0.19 27.25 -19.62
CA ARG A 57 1.21 27.10 -20.03
C ARG A 57 1.44 25.73 -20.67
N VAL A 58 2.27 25.68 -21.71
CA VAL A 58 2.70 24.43 -22.35
C VAL A 58 3.34 23.50 -21.29
N ALA A 59 2.86 22.28 -21.25
CA ALA A 59 3.36 21.25 -20.34
C ALA A 59 4.64 20.62 -20.91
N LEU A 60 5.40 19.98 -20.03
CA LEU A 60 6.44 19.04 -20.47
C LEU A 60 5.79 17.82 -21.12
N GLU A 61 6.45 17.26 -22.14
CA GLU A 61 5.95 16.08 -22.83
C GLU A 61 5.75 14.89 -21.85
N PRO A 62 4.52 14.37 -21.68
CA PRO A 62 4.23 13.35 -20.68
C PRO A 62 4.88 12.01 -20.98
N VAL A 63 5.13 11.66 -22.25
CA VAL A 63 5.87 10.44 -22.61
C VAL A 63 7.30 10.51 -22.10
N LEU A 64 7.93 11.69 -22.19
CA LEU A 64 9.26 11.91 -21.62
C LEU A 64 9.26 11.74 -20.11
N LEU A 65 8.27 12.30 -19.39
CA LEU A 65 8.16 12.19 -17.94
C LEU A 65 7.91 10.74 -17.51
N LEU A 66 7.07 10.00 -18.25
CA LEU A 66 6.80 8.59 -17.99
C LEU A 66 8.03 7.72 -18.24
N GLY A 67 8.72 7.89 -19.37
CA GLY A 67 9.95 7.18 -19.71
C GLY A 67 11.08 7.48 -18.72
N THR A 68 11.22 8.76 -18.32
CA THR A 68 12.16 9.17 -17.27
C THR A 68 11.85 8.47 -15.96
N SER A 69 10.58 8.40 -15.56
CA SER A 69 10.17 7.70 -14.34
C SER A 69 10.48 6.20 -14.41
N LEU A 70 10.27 5.53 -15.54
CA LEU A 70 10.64 4.12 -15.71
C LEU A 70 12.15 3.89 -15.61
N LEU A 71 12.97 4.72 -16.29
CA LEU A 71 14.43 4.64 -16.19
C LEU A 71 14.91 4.94 -14.77
N GLN A 72 14.27 5.89 -14.09
CA GLN A 72 14.55 6.23 -12.70
C GLN A 72 14.40 5.00 -11.76
N PHE A 73 13.32 4.23 -11.92
CA PHE A 73 13.10 3.03 -11.12
C PHE A 73 13.93 1.83 -11.60
N LEU A 74 14.30 1.78 -12.88
CA LEU A 74 15.19 0.77 -13.45
C LEU A 74 16.63 0.94 -12.91
N ASP A 75 17.10 2.19 -12.82
CA ASP A 75 18.45 2.54 -12.37
C ASP A 75 18.52 2.86 -10.87
N GLY A 76 17.36 2.94 -10.18
CA GLY A 76 17.29 3.13 -8.73
C GLY A 76 17.68 4.54 -8.26
N VAL A 77 17.63 5.57 -9.11
CA VAL A 77 18.09 6.92 -8.82
C VAL A 77 17.00 7.84 -8.24
N PRO A 78 17.32 8.85 -7.43
CA PRO A 78 16.38 9.87 -6.96
C PRO A 78 16.04 10.90 -8.04
N ASP A 79 14.98 11.73 -7.82
CA ASP A 79 14.46 12.70 -8.80
C ASP A 79 15.54 13.67 -9.32
N ARG A 80 16.41 14.19 -8.44
CA ARG A 80 17.48 15.11 -8.86
C ARG A 80 18.48 14.42 -9.79
N GLN A 81 18.93 13.23 -9.41
CA GLN A 81 19.86 12.46 -10.23
C GLN A 81 19.20 12.01 -11.55
N ALA A 82 17.91 11.70 -11.58
CA ALA A 82 17.20 11.38 -12.83
C ALA A 82 17.25 12.56 -13.83
N VAL A 83 17.12 13.79 -13.34
CA VAL A 83 17.26 15.01 -14.17
C VAL A 83 18.72 15.22 -14.63
N GLU A 84 19.70 14.94 -13.78
CA GLU A 84 21.12 14.96 -14.16
C GLU A 84 21.44 13.88 -15.22
N MET A 85 20.85 12.68 -15.09
CA MET A 85 20.97 11.63 -16.11
C MET A 85 20.41 12.08 -17.46
N LEU A 86 19.28 12.80 -17.49
CA LEU A 86 18.75 13.39 -18.73
C LEU A 86 19.69 14.44 -19.33
N ARG A 87 20.44 15.16 -18.52
CA ARG A 87 21.37 16.21 -18.97
C ARG A 87 22.66 15.64 -19.53
N TYR A 88 23.24 14.64 -18.88
CA TYR A 88 24.61 14.22 -19.15
C TYR A 88 24.76 12.77 -19.64
N HIS A 89 23.73 11.93 -19.51
CA HIS A 89 23.87 10.51 -19.80
C HIS A 89 23.39 10.17 -21.23
N ALA A 90 24.33 9.88 -22.13
CA ALA A 90 24.02 9.55 -23.51
C ALA A 90 23.00 8.39 -23.66
N GLY A 91 23.14 7.35 -22.83
CA GLY A 91 22.22 6.19 -22.84
C GLY A 91 20.77 6.56 -22.49
N TRP A 92 20.54 7.49 -21.54
CA TRP A 92 19.20 7.96 -21.21
C TRP A 92 18.59 8.78 -22.35
N ASN A 93 19.40 9.69 -22.97
CA ASN A 93 18.94 10.45 -24.13
C ASN A 93 18.64 9.52 -25.32
N PHE A 94 19.51 8.53 -25.57
CA PHE A 94 19.29 7.51 -26.58
C PHE A 94 17.99 6.71 -26.33
N ALA A 95 17.80 6.22 -25.09
CA ALA A 95 16.65 5.42 -24.67
C ALA A 95 15.31 6.15 -24.82
N LEU A 96 15.31 7.48 -24.62
CA LEU A 96 14.12 8.34 -24.66
C LEU A 96 13.97 9.16 -25.95
N ASN A 97 14.76 8.86 -26.98
CA ASN A 97 14.77 9.58 -28.27
C ASN A 97 14.95 11.09 -28.10
N ARG A 98 15.87 11.50 -27.22
CA ARG A 98 16.21 12.90 -26.95
C ARG A 98 17.52 13.30 -27.63
N GLN A 99 17.65 14.61 -27.91
CA GLN A 99 18.91 15.19 -28.35
C GLN A 99 19.80 15.52 -27.15
N LEU A 100 21.12 15.36 -27.34
CA LEU A 100 22.09 15.90 -26.40
C LEU A 100 22.03 17.43 -26.47
N GLY A 101 21.81 18.08 -25.32
CA GLY A 101 21.64 19.53 -25.27
C GLY A 101 20.19 20.00 -25.17
N ASP A 102 19.20 19.10 -25.31
CA ASP A 102 17.81 19.43 -25.04
C ASP A 102 17.64 20.00 -23.63
N GLU A 103 16.77 21.01 -23.51
CA GLU A 103 16.45 21.60 -22.22
C GLU A 103 15.93 20.57 -21.24
N VAL A 104 16.43 20.60 -20.01
CA VAL A 104 16.08 19.67 -18.95
C VAL A 104 15.19 20.39 -17.93
N PHE A 105 14.14 19.73 -17.50
CA PHE A 105 13.18 20.27 -16.56
C PHE A 105 13.68 20.22 -15.09
N HIS A 106 13.01 20.96 -14.20
CA HIS A 106 13.30 20.93 -12.77
C HIS A 106 12.78 19.61 -12.13
N PRO A 107 13.46 19.02 -11.13
CA PRO A 107 13.05 17.77 -10.48
C PRO A 107 11.61 17.76 -9.93
N SER A 108 11.07 18.93 -9.52
CA SER A 108 9.67 19.06 -9.10
C SER A 108 8.66 18.69 -10.19
N SER A 109 9.06 18.72 -11.47
CA SER A 109 8.20 18.29 -12.57
C SER A 109 7.84 16.80 -12.47
N LEU A 110 8.74 15.95 -11.99
CA LEU A 110 8.46 14.55 -11.72
C LEU A 110 7.47 14.37 -10.55
N VAL A 111 7.56 15.24 -9.53
CA VAL A 111 6.59 15.24 -8.42
C VAL A 111 5.21 15.63 -8.94
N ASN A 112 5.12 16.72 -9.71
CA ASN A 112 3.87 17.21 -10.30
C ASN A 112 3.26 16.17 -11.27
N PHE A 113 4.09 15.49 -12.05
CA PHE A 113 3.63 14.43 -12.94
C PHE A 113 3.03 13.25 -12.16
N ARG A 114 3.67 12.79 -11.09
CA ARG A 114 3.14 11.73 -10.22
C ARG A 114 1.83 12.14 -9.55
N ASN A 115 1.73 13.35 -9.01
CA ASN A 115 0.49 13.86 -8.44
C ASN A 115 -0.63 13.89 -9.50
N ARG A 116 -0.32 14.30 -10.73
CA ARG A 116 -1.28 14.31 -11.84
C ARG A 116 -1.77 12.92 -12.21
N LEU A 117 -0.87 11.92 -12.28
CA LEU A 117 -1.27 10.53 -12.51
C LEU A 117 -2.20 10.02 -11.39
N GLU A 118 -1.95 10.43 -10.15
CA GLU A 118 -2.79 10.08 -9.00
C GLU A 118 -4.16 10.76 -9.09
N GLU A 119 -4.22 12.07 -9.29
CA GLU A 119 -5.43 12.88 -9.41
C GLU A 119 -6.37 12.37 -10.51
N HIS A 120 -5.81 11.90 -11.63
CA HIS A 120 -6.54 11.36 -12.76
C HIS A 120 -6.70 9.83 -12.74
N GLN A 121 -6.40 9.16 -11.62
CA GLN A 121 -6.52 7.71 -11.45
C GLN A 121 -5.70 6.88 -12.47
N GLN A 122 -4.58 7.44 -12.94
CA GLN A 122 -3.68 6.82 -13.91
C GLN A 122 -2.43 6.20 -13.26
N SER A 123 -2.48 5.89 -11.97
CA SER A 123 -1.33 5.35 -11.22
C SER A 123 -0.81 4.02 -11.76
N THR A 124 -1.64 3.24 -12.44
CA THR A 124 -1.27 1.94 -13.03
C THR A 124 -0.73 2.06 -14.46
N LEU A 125 -0.92 3.21 -15.12
CA LEU A 125 -0.73 3.36 -16.57
C LEU A 125 0.64 2.88 -17.05
N GLY A 126 1.73 3.33 -16.40
CA GLY A 126 3.08 2.91 -16.80
C GLY A 126 3.31 1.40 -16.72
N PHE A 127 2.72 0.74 -15.72
CA PHE A 127 2.78 -0.72 -15.57
C PHE A 127 1.91 -1.42 -16.63
N THR A 128 0.71 -0.93 -16.88
CA THR A 128 -0.23 -1.49 -17.86
C THR A 128 0.36 -1.45 -19.27
N ILE A 129 0.97 -0.33 -19.68
CA ILE A 129 1.63 -0.20 -20.99
C ILE A 129 2.71 -1.28 -21.17
N ILE A 130 3.56 -1.48 -20.16
CA ILE A 130 4.61 -2.51 -20.22
C ILE A 130 4.01 -3.91 -20.26
N LEU A 131 2.94 -4.17 -19.50
CA LEU A 131 2.27 -5.46 -19.49
C LEU A 131 1.63 -5.79 -20.85
N GLU A 132 0.98 -4.80 -21.47
CA GLU A 132 0.43 -4.93 -22.82
C GLU A 132 1.51 -5.16 -23.87
N ALA A 133 2.64 -4.45 -23.78
CA ALA A 133 3.78 -4.67 -24.69
C ALA A 133 4.35 -6.08 -24.54
N LEU A 134 4.44 -6.61 -23.32
CA LEU A 134 4.84 -8.00 -23.08
C LEU A 134 3.81 -9.00 -23.63
N ALA A 135 2.52 -8.70 -23.56
CA ALA A 135 1.48 -9.52 -24.14
C ALA A 135 1.56 -9.53 -25.68
N GLN A 136 1.77 -8.38 -26.31
CA GLN A 136 2.01 -8.27 -27.75
C GLN A 136 3.26 -9.01 -28.21
N ALA A 137 4.31 -9.01 -27.38
CA ALA A 137 5.53 -9.80 -27.62
C ALA A 137 5.37 -11.31 -27.36
N GLY A 138 4.17 -11.77 -26.97
CA GLY A 138 3.90 -13.19 -26.67
C GLY A 138 4.55 -13.70 -25.38
N LEU A 139 5.00 -12.80 -24.50
CA LEU A 139 5.69 -13.14 -23.25
C LEU A 139 4.74 -13.30 -22.05
N VAL A 140 3.56 -12.67 -22.11
CA VAL A 140 2.50 -12.77 -21.11
C VAL A 140 1.19 -13.08 -21.83
N SER A 141 0.43 -14.06 -21.33
CA SER A 141 -0.93 -14.35 -21.81
C SER A 141 -1.95 -13.79 -20.83
N ARG A 142 -3.13 -13.40 -21.32
CA ARG A 142 -4.26 -12.98 -20.48
C ARG A 142 -4.70 -14.05 -19.48
N GLN A 143 -4.54 -15.32 -19.84
CA GLN A 143 -4.88 -16.49 -19.02
C GLN A 143 -3.64 -17.24 -18.51
N SER A 144 -2.59 -16.53 -18.16
CA SER A 144 -1.38 -17.14 -17.61
C SER A 144 -1.66 -17.80 -16.26
N ARG A 145 -1.03 -18.97 -16.01
CA ARG A 145 -0.89 -19.49 -14.66
C ARG A 145 -0.12 -18.48 -13.83
N GLN A 146 -0.52 -18.30 -12.57
CA GLN A 146 0.09 -17.29 -11.70
C GLN A 146 0.46 -17.84 -10.33
N ARG A 147 1.39 -17.19 -9.69
CA ARG A 147 1.66 -17.29 -8.26
C ARG A 147 1.46 -15.96 -7.60
N LEU A 148 0.94 -15.97 -6.37
CA LEU A 148 0.60 -14.79 -5.59
C LEU A 148 1.19 -14.93 -4.20
N ASP A 149 1.84 -13.88 -3.72
CA ASP A 149 2.31 -13.77 -2.35
C ASP A 149 2.41 -12.30 -1.92
N SER A 150 2.49 -12.06 -0.62
CA SER A 150 2.59 -10.73 -0.06
C SER A 150 3.96 -10.43 0.55
N THR A 151 4.36 -9.16 0.52
CA THR A 151 5.52 -8.69 1.27
C THR A 151 5.24 -7.34 1.93
N GLN A 152 5.98 -7.04 2.99
CA GLN A 152 5.81 -5.84 3.79
C GLN A 152 6.66 -4.69 3.24
N ILE A 153 6.11 -3.48 3.32
CA ILE A 153 6.77 -2.22 2.96
C ILE A 153 6.79 -1.33 4.20
N PHE A 154 7.97 -0.88 4.58
CA PHE A 154 8.12 0.08 5.66
C PHE A 154 7.69 1.46 5.21
N GLY A 155 6.80 2.10 5.98
CA GLY A 155 6.43 3.50 5.83
C GLY A 155 7.61 4.43 6.10
N ARG A 156 7.42 5.70 5.82
CA ARG A 156 8.45 6.73 6.07
C ARG A 156 8.47 7.27 7.48
N VAL A 157 7.50 6.91 8.29
CA VAL A 157 7.33 7.38 9.66
C VAL A 157 7.52 6.25 10.66
N ALA A 158 8.10 6.58 11.80
CA ALA A 158 8.20 5.65 12.92
C ALA A 158 6.86 5.51 13.65
N LYS A 159 6.68 4.37 14.32
CA LYS A 159 5.56 4.16 15.24
C LYS A 159 5.67 5.15 16.40
N MET A 160 4.60 5.87 16.68
CA MET A 160 4.48 6.71 17.86
C MET A 160 3.83 5.98 19.04
N SER A 161 4.14 6.41 20.25
CA SER A 161 3.33 6.04 21.41
C SER A 161 1.90 6.60 21.28
N ARG A 162 0.95 6.07 22.03
CA ARG A 162 -0.43 6.59 22.00
C ARG A 162 -0.49 8.07 22.38
N LEU A 163 0.26 8.44 23.42
CA LEU A 163 0.34 9.81 23.89
C LEU A 163 0.92 10.74 22.81
N ASP A 164 2.05 10.35 22.21
CA ASP A 164 2.69 11.16 21.18
C ASP A 164 1.83 11.30 19.93
N CYS A 165 1.21 10.20 19.50
CA CYS A 165 0.30 10.22 18.35
C CYS A 165 -0.86 11.20 18.59
N MET A 166 -1.48 11.17 19.79
CA MET A 166 -2.58 12.05 20.12
C MET A 166 -2.14 13.51 20.28
N ARG A 167 -1.02 13.76 20.98
CA ARG A 167 -0.45 15.10 21.13
C ARG A 167 -0.09 15.72 19.79
N GLU A 168 0.59 14.96 18.93
CA GLU A 168 1.00 15.44 17.61
C GLU A 168 -0.20 15.68 16.70
N THR A 169 -1.23 14.83 16.76
CA THR A 169 -2.48 15.06 16.02
C THR A 169 -3.17 16.33 16.46
N LEU A 170 -3.25 16.58 17.78
CA LEU A 170 -3.83 17.80 18.33
C LEU A 170 -3.00 19.04 17.95
N ARG A 171 -1.66 18.94 18.00
CA ARG A 171 -0.76 20.00 17.55
C ARG A 171 -0.97 20.37 16.08
N LEU A 172 -1.11 19.37 15.20
CA LEU A 172 -1.37 19.60 13.77
C LEU A 172 -2.72 20.27 13.53
N ALA A 173 -3.77 19.83 14.24
CA ALA A 173 -5.09 20.45 14.16
C ALA A 173 -5.06 21.92 14.64
N LEU A 174 -4.39 22.21 15.75
CA LEU A 174 -4.25 23.60 16.25
C LEU A 174 -3.51 24.47 15.23
N LYS A 175 -2.47 23.98 14.56
CA LYS A 175 -1.74 24.73 13.52
C LYS A 175 -2.55 24.98 12.26
N GLU A 176 -3.37 24.03 11.84
CA GLU A 176 -4.30 24.22 10.71
C GLU A 176 -5.33 25.31 11.06
N LEU A 177 -5.92 25.24 12.25
CA LEU A 177 -6.92 26.18 12.73
C LEU A 177 -6.35 27.58 12.98
N GLU A 178 -5.09 27.70 13.43
CA GLU A 178 -4.43 28.99 13.59
C GLU A 178 -4.39 29.80 12.30
N GLY A 179 -4.12 29.13 11.17
CA GLY A 179 -4.12 29.76 9.85
C GLY A 179 -5.48 30.26 9.38
N ALA A 180 -6.56 29.76 9.98
CA ALA A 180 -7.94 30.09 9.60
C ALA A 180 -8.66 30.98 10.62
N LEU A 181 -8.14 31.16 11.85
CA LEU A 181 -8.76 31.87 12.93
C LEU A 181 -8.05 33.21 13.22
N THR A 182 -8.84 34.27 13.37
CA THR A 182 -8.34 35.55 13.95
C THR A 182 -8.30 35.47 15.47
N PRO A 183 -7.51 36.32 16.16
CA PRO A 183 -7.45 36.32 17.63
C PRO A 183 -8.85 36.46 18.30
N GLU A 184 -9.79 37.18 17.69
CA GLU A 184 -11.12 37.41 18.20
C GLU A 184 -12.06 36.21 18.06
N THR A 185 -11.80 35.33 17.07
CA THR A 185 -12.63 34.13 16.81
C THR A 185 -12.12 32.91 17.54
N ARG A 186 -10.96 32.99 18.20
CA ARG A 186 -10.38 31.87 18.98
C ARG A 186 -11.20 31.62 20.25
N PRO A 187 -11.50 30.33 20.58
CA PRO A 187 -12.21 30.03 21.83
C PRO A 187 -11.36 30.34 23.07
N ASN A 188 -11.98 30.59 24.19
CA ASN A 188 -11.31 31.00 25.46
C ASN A 188 -10.25 29.98 25.93
N PHE A 189 -10.40 28.68 25.61
CA PHE A 189 -9.44 27.63 25.96
C PHE A 189 -8.25 27.55 25.01
N TRP A 190 -8.23 28.32 23.93
CA TRP A 190 -7.22 28.21 22.85
C TRP A 190 -5.79 28.38 23.36
N LEU A 191 -5.51 29.42 24.11
CA LEU A 191 -4.17 29.72 24.62
C LEU A 191 -3.62 28.57 25.47
N GLY A 192 -4.45 28.00 26.36
CA GLY A 192 -4.04 26.86 27.17
C GLY A 192 -3.74 25.60 26.37
N LEU A 193 -4.45 25.36 25.27
CA LEU A 193 -4.12 24.25 24.34
C LEU A 193 -2.84 24.54 23.55
N TRP A 194 -2.68 25.79 23.10
CA TRP A 194 -1.51 26.21 22.34
C TRP A 194 -0.22 26.05 23.15
N GLU A 195 -0.17 26.58 24.36
CA GLU A 195 0.97 26.42 25.26
C GLU A 195 1.32 24.95 25.52
N ARG A 196 0.29 24.10 25.81
CA ARG A 196 0.51 22.67 26.12
C ARG A 196 0.96 21.83 24.95
N TYR A 197 0.51 22.11 23.73
CA TYR A 197 0.70 21.20 22.59
C TYR A 197 1.58 21.76 21.48
N VAL A 198 1.69 23.09 21.35
CA VAL A 198 2.52 23.72 20.31
C VAL A 198 3.84 24.22 20.88
N GLU A 199 3.84 24.85 22.05
CA GLU A 199 5.03 25.45 22.64
C GLU A 199 5.78 24.50 23.57
N SER A 200 5.08 23.64 24.32
CA SER A 200 5.72 22.74 25.28
C SER A 200 6.06 21.38 24.68
N GLN A 201 7.20 20.82 25.11
CA GLN A 201 7.62 19.47 24.78
C GLN A 201 7.19 18.45 25.84
N THR A 202 7.03 17.17 25.42
CA THR A 202 6.70 16.08 26.34
C THR A 202 7.95 15.63 27.10
N ASP A 203 7.84 15.53 28.42
CA ASP A 203 8.86 14.86 29.22
C ASP A 203 8.68 13.34 29.13
N TYR A 204 9.56 12.67 28.37
CA TYR A 204 9.55 11.22 28.16
C TYR A 204 10.14 10.41 29.31
N ARG A 205 10.74 11.06 30.31
CA ARG A 205 11.32 10.40 31.49
C ARG A 205 10.30 10.12 32.58
N ALA A 206 9.07 10.57 32.39
CA ALA A 206 7.99 10.36 33.35
C ALA A 206 7.60 8.88 33.45
N GLY A 207 7.25 8.45 34.68
CA GLY A 207 6.78 7.07 34.93
C GLY A 207 5.48 6.74 34.19
N SER A 208 5.17 5.44 34.10
CA SER A 208 4.01 4.93 33.34
C SER A 208 2.66 5.51 33.78
N GLU A 209 2.49 5.74 35.07
CA GLU A 209 1.27 6.32 35.65
C GLU A 209 1.09 7.79 35.22
N THR A 210 2.17 8.58 35.27
CA THR A 210 2.17 9.96 34.78
C THR A 210 1.85 10.04 33.28
N LEU A 211 2.41 9.12 32.47
CA LEU A 211 2.11 9.05 31.02
C LEU A 211 0.65 8.66 30.77
N ALA A 212 0.08 7.75 31.57
CA ALA A 212 -1.33 7.38 31.48
C ALA A 212 -2.25 8.57 31.82
N ARG A 213 -1.93 9.32 32.88
CA ARG A 213 -2.66 10.56 33.23
C ARG A 213 -2.56 11.61 32.12
N LYS A 214 -1.37 11.87 31.60
CA LYS A 214 -1.17 12.80 30.46
C LYS A 214 -1.97 12.37 29.22
N LEU A 215 -2.09 11.06 28.96
CA LEU A 215 -2.92 10.57 27.85
C LEU A 215 -4.41 10.90 28.09
N ALA A 216 -4.94 10.70 29.31
CA ALA A 216 -6.31 11.03 29.65
C ALA A 216 -6.58 12.54 29.56
N GLU A 217 -5.65 13.37 30.07
CA GLU A 217 -5.70 14.84 29.97
C GLU A 217 -5.72 15.28 28.49
N THR A 218 -4.83 14.71 27.65
CA THR A 218 -4.79 15.01 26.22
C THR A 218 -6.10 14.61 25.51
N GLY A 219 -6.73 13.51 25.93
CA GLY A 219 -8.03 13.11 25.44
C GLY A 219 -9.14 14.10 25.78
N THR A 220 -9.14 14.63 27.01
CA THR A 220 -10.10 15.66 27.46
C THR A 220 -9.92 16.96 26.68
N ASP A 221 -8.69 17.40 26.49
CA ASP A 221 -8.37 18.60 25.72
C ASP A 221 -8.77 18.44 24.24
N ALA A 222 -8.52 17.29 23.64
CA ALA A 222 -8.95 17.00 22.28
C ALA A 222 -10.47 16.97 22.14
N TRP A 223 -11.17 16.41 23.12
CA TRP A 223 -12.63 16.42 23.16
C TRP A 223 -13.18 17.84 23.23
N GLN A 224 -12.61 18.70 24.06
CA GLN A 224 -13.02 20.11 24.17
C GLN A 224 -12.90 20.83 22.80
N LEU A 225 -11.81 20.62 22.07
CA LEU A 225 -11.63 21.18 20.73
C LEU A 225 -12.64 20.60 19.73
N LEU A 226 -12.89 19.29 19.77
CA LEU A 226 -13.85 18.63 18.89
C LEU A 226 -15.29 19.04 19.17
N GLU A 227 -15.68 19.24 20.42
CA GLU A 227 -17.00 19.78 20.80
C GLU A 227 -17.20 21.20 20.26
N TRP A 228 -16.18 22.06 20.34
CA TRP A 228 -16.24 23.38 19.74
C TRP A 228 -16.35 23.32 18.21
N LEU A 229 -15.60 22.44 17.54
CA LEU A 229 -15.67 22.26 16.09
C LEU A 229 -17.02 21.70 15.60
N ARG A 230 -17.81 21.06 16.47
CA ARG A 230 -19.16 20.56 16.14
C ARG A 230 -20.24 21.64 16.07
N GLN A 231 -19.94 22.83 16.55
CA GLN A 231 -20.88 23.94 16.46
C GLN A 231 -21.15 24.28 14.98
N PRO A 232 -22.41 24.61 14.61
CA PRO A 232 -22.75 24.84 13.20
C PRO A 232 -21.89 25.94 12.53
N GLU A 233 -21.48 26.93 13.30
CA GLU A 233 -20.65 28.05 12.82
C GLU A 233 -19.23 27.61 12.42
N GLN A 234 -18.77 26.46 12.94
CA GLN A 234 -17.42 25.94 12.73
C GLN A 234 -17.36 24.87 11.61
N GLY A 235 -18.42 24.65 10.86
CA GLY A 235 -18.53 23.58 9.88
C GLY A 235 -17.39 23.57 8.83
N ALA A 236 -16.97 24.74 8.38
CA ALA A 236 -15.83 24.86 7.44
C ALA A 236 -14.50 24.43 8.08
N LEU A 237 -14.28 24.79 9.35
CA LEU A 237 -13.07 24.41 10.10
C LEU A 237 -13.06 22.91 10.45
N ALA A 238 -14.22 22.36 10.78
CA ALA A 238 -14.38 20.93 11.06
C ALA A 238 -14.12 20.05 9.82
N ALA A 239 -14.29 20.58 8.62
CA ALA A 239 -13.99 19.91 7.36
C ALA A 239 -12.49 19.89 7.01
N GLY A 240 -11.64 20.61 7.75
CA GLY A 240 -10.19 20.64 7.58
C GLY A 240 -9.54 19.26 7.73
N GLU A 241 -8.46 19.01 7.00
CA GLU A 241 -7.78 17.70 6.97
C GLU A 241 -7.32 17.27 8.37
N GLN A 242 -6.68 18.17 9.11
CA GLN A 242 -6.15 17.86 10.45
C GLN A 242 -7.25 17.80 11.51
N ALA A 243 -8.33 18.58 11.36
CA ALA A 243 -9.51 18.49 12.21
C ALA A 243 -10.21 17.13 12.06
N GLN A 244 -10.37 16.61 10.84
CA GLN A 244 -10.90 15.27 10.54
C GLN A 244 -9.99 14.17 11.09
N LEU A 245 -8.67 14.33 10.92
CA LEU A 245 -7.70 13.38 11.48
C LEU A 245 -7.76 13.35 13.02
N LEU A 246 -7.91 14.51 13.67
CA LEU A 246 -8.09 14.60 15.12
C LEU A 246 -9.34 13.83 15.58
N ALA A 247 -10.47 14.03 14.90
CA ALA A 247 -11.71 13.33 15.20
C ALA A 247 -11.54 11.79 15.07
N ARG A 248 -10.87 11.34 13.99
CA ARG A 248 -10.56 9.93 13.77
C ARG A 248 -9.68 9.34 14.86
N VAL A 249 -8.53 9.97 15.15
CA VAL A 249 -7.57 9.46 16.16
C VAL A 249 -8.19 9.45 17.55
N PHE A 250 -9.02 10.46 17.88
CA PHE A 250 -9.78 10.49 19.13
C PHE A 250 -10.74 9.29 19.23
N ALA A 251 -11.57 9.07 18.21
CA ALA A 251 -12.53 7.97 18.19
C ALA A 251 -11.84 6.58 18.25
N GLU A 252 -10.65 6.45 17.66
CA GLU A 252 -9.86 5.21 17.73
C GLU A 252 -9.30 4.93 19.13
N GLN A 253 -8.94 5.97 19.90
CA GLN A 253 -8.17 5.83 21.14
C GLN A 253 -8.95 6.08 22.43
N PHE A 254 -10.09 6.76 22.37
CA PHE A 254 -10.87 7.13 23.56
C PHE A 254 -12.31 6.66 23.48
N GLU A 255 -12.92 6.51 24.64
CA GLU A 255 -14.35 6.30 24.82
C GLU A 255 -14.95 7.41 25.66
N ILE A 256 -16.20 7.74 25.34
CA ILE A 256 -16.99 8.74 26.07
C ILE A 256 -17.95 7.98 26.97
N ARG A 257 -17.84 8.13 28.29
CA ARG A 257 -18.80 7.61 29.25
C ARG A 257 -19.71 8.71 29.71
N ALA A 258 -20.99 8.58 29.44
CA ALA A 258 -22.01 9.45 29.99
C ALA A 258 -22.04 9.26 31.52
N GLY A 259 -21.92 10.34 32.28
CA GLY A 259 -22.19 10.31 33.72
C GLY A 259 -23.63 9.83 33.93
N GLN A 260 -23.83 9.02 34.98
CA GLN A 260 -25.17 8.46 35.32
C GLN A 260 -26.17 9.61 35.54
N THR A 261 -26.88 10.01 34.51
CA THR A 261 -28.23 10.61 34.59
C THR A 261 -28.79 10.74 33.16
N VAL A 262 -29.92 10.02 32.93
CA VAL A 262 -30.84 10.11 31.81
C VAL A 262 -30.39 9.47 30.51
N ALA A 263 -31.10 8.44 30.13
CA ALA A 263 -31.06 7.79 28.82
C ALA A 263 -31.30 8.84 27.70
N ALA A 264 -30.25 9.13 26.94
CA ALA A 264 -30.35 9.84 25.69
C ALA A 264 -30.17 8.87 24.53
N PRO A 265 -30.83 9.08 23.37
CA PRO A 265 -30.85 8.16 22.27
C PRO A 265 -29.45 7.96 21.68
N LYS A 266 -29.19 6.74 21.21
CA LYS A 266 -28.00 6.37 20.44
C LYS A 266 -27.98 7.12 19.12
N GLU A 267 -27.44 8.30 19.09
CA GLU A 267 -26.99 8.90 17.84
C GLU A 267 -25.53 8.49 17.60
N THR A 268 -25.39 7.55 16.70
CA THR A 268 -24.09 7.29 16.04
C THR A 268 -23.71 8.55 15.29
N LEU A 269 -22.57 9.13 15.64
CA LEU A 269 -21.90 10.15 14.85
C LEU A 269 -21.79 9.70 13.39
N PRO A 270 -22.22 10.48 12.42
CA PRO A 270 -21.82 10.24 11.04
C PRO A 270 -20.33 10.53 10.92
N LEU A 271 -19.52 9.52 11.09
CA LEU A 271 -18.19 9.49 10.53
C LEU A 271 -18.38 9.59 9.02
N ALA A 272 -17.98 10.70 8.43
CA ALA A 272 -17.74 10.75 7.01
C ALA A 272 -16.65 9.73 6.70
N VAL A 273 -17.07 8.52 6.41
CA VAL A 273 -16.21 7.47 5.89
C VAL A 273 -15.77 7.97 4.52
N SER A 274 -14.49 8.22 4.36
CA SER A 274 -13.83 8.40 3.08
C SER A 274 -14.43 7.42 2.08
N SER A 275 -15.12 7.97 1.10
CA SER A 275 -15.75 7.26 0.01
C SER A 275 -14.73 6.40 -0.73
N THR A 276 -14.80 5.11 -0.50
CA THR A 276 -14.45 4.14 -1.52
C THR A 276 -15.42 4.39 -2.69
N PRO A 277 -14.97 4.56 -3.93
CA PRO A 277 -15.91 4.66 -5.04
C PRO A 277 -16.70 3.37 -5.12
N ALA A 278 -18.02 3.47 -4.94
CA ALA A 278 -18.96 2.41 -5.20
C ALA A 278 -18.85 2.03 -6.68
N VAL A 279 -18.63 0.75 -6.93
CA VAL A 279 -18.83 0.14 -8.24
C VAL A 279 -20.32 0.25 -8.53
N ALA A 280 -20.68 1.06 -9.52
CA ALA A 280 -22.05 1.19 -9.99
C ALA A 280 -22.44 -0.07 -10.75
N GLU A 281 -23.34 -0.85 -10.19
CA GLU A 281 -24.24 -1.71 -10.95
C GLU A 281 -25.42 -0.86 -11.44
N GLY A 282 -25.76 -0.99 -12.71
CA GLY A 282 -26.96 -0.40 -13.25
C GLY A 282 -26.98 -0.32 -14.76
N LEU A 283 -27.23 -1.45 -15.40
CA LEU A 283 -27.73 -1.52 -16.77
C LEU A 283 -29.22 -1.11 -16.77
N ALA A 284 -29.58 -0.12 -17.59
CA ALA A 284 -30.78 -0.20 -18.44
C ALA A 284 -30.84 1.00 -19.38
N ALA A 285 -31.12 0.70 -20.63
CA ALA A 285 -31.19 1.57 -21.77
C ALA A 285 -32.44 2.48 -21.76
N ALA A 286 -32.30 3.70 -22.30
CA ALA A 286 -33.28 4.34 -23.17
C ALA A 286 -32.64 5.57 -23.84
N ALA A 287 -32.77 5.64 -25.15
CA ALA A 287 -32.35 6.75 -26.02
C ALA A 287 -33.50 7.74 -26.22
N PRO A 288 -33.43 8.74 -27.16
CA PRO A 288 -33.14 10.13 -26.80
C PRO A 288 -34.30 11.06 -27.14
N THR A 289 -34.34 12.26 -26.61
CA THR A 289 -35.07 13.38 -27.23
C THR A 289 -34.28 14.68 -27.12
N SER A 290 -34.12 15.28 -28.26
CA SER A 290 -33.61 16.61 -28.57
C SER A 290 -34.47 17.73 -27.99
N VAL A 291 -33.85 18.84 -27.51
CA VAL A 291 -34.38 20.21 -27.69
C VAL A 291 -33.24 21.25 -27.51
N GLU A 292 -33.22 22.18 -28.43
CA GLU A 292 -32.50 23.35 -28.77
C GLU A 292 -31.94 24.28 -27.69
N ALA A 293 -30.87 24.99 -28.12
CA ALA A 293 -30.25 26.17 -27.50
C ALA A 293 -31.11 27.44 -27.61
N PRO A 294 -30.77 28.53 -26.91
CA PRO A 294 -30.23 29.65 -27.65
C PRO A 294 -29.01 30.37 -27.03
N ALA A 295 -28.31 30.99 -27.95
CA ALA A 295 -27.15 31.83 -27.78
C ALA A 295 -27.45 33.19 -27.16
N HIS A 296 -26.48 33.73 -26.40
CA HIS A 296 -26.30 35.19 -26.30
C HIS A 296 -24.81 35.54 -26.27
N GLN A 297 -24.49 36.41 -27.25
CA GLN A 297 -23.24 37.14 -27.42
C GLN A 297 -23.11 38.23 -26.32
N ALA A 298 -21.88 38.50 -25.88
CA ALA A 298 -21.46 39.86 -25.53
C ALA A 298 -19.94 40.00 -25.68
N GLN A 299 -19.56 40.91 -26.55
CA GLN A 299 -18.23 41.48 -26.79
C GLN A 299 -17.81 42.40 -25.63
N ALA A 300 -16.48 42.50 -25.40
CA ALA A 300 -15.74 43.76 -25.16
C ALA A 300 -14.27 43.42 -24.94
N GLN A 301 -13.44 43.73 -25.86
CA GLN A 301 -12.50 44.84 -26.01
C GLN A 301 -11.22 44.76 -25.18
N ALA A 302 -10.15 44.67 -25.96
CA ALA A 302 -8.74 44.76 -25.61
C ALA A 302 -8.35 46.19 -25.17
N GLN A 303 -7.38 46.29 -24.23
CA GLN A 303 -6.41 47.39 -24.26
C GLN A 303 -5.04 46.88 -23.79
N ALA A 304 -4.09 47.08 -24.67
CA ALA A 304 -2.66 46.87 -24.44
C ALA A 304 -2.07 48.11 -23.73
N GLN A 305 -1.12 47.85 -22.80
CA GLN A 305 -0.12 48.88 -22.46
C GLN A 305 1.25 48.23 -22.27
N THR A 306 2.20 48.83 -22.95
CA THR A 306 3.60 48.50 -23.15
C THR A 306 4.50 49.11 -22.07
N SER A 307 5.51 48.31 -21.62
CA SER A 307 6.94 48.63 -21.35
C SER A 307 7.32 49.59 -20.20
N PRO A 308 8.59 49.65 -19.73
CA PRO A 308 9.83 49.04 -20.22
C PRO A 308 10.76 48.40 -19.18
N ALA A 309 11.79 47.75 -19.68
CA ALA A 309 12.94 47.14 -19.04
C ALA A 309 13.81 48.08 -18.18
N LYS A 310 14.47 47.52 -17.17
CA LYS A 310 15.70 48.06 -16.59
C LYS A 310 16.71 46.98 -16.25
N ALA A 311 17.94 47.27 -16.63
CA ALA A 311 19.15 46.46 -16.69
C ALA A 311 19.70 46.03 -15.35
N ALA A 312 20.57 45.01 -15.41
CA ALA A 312 21.41 44.44 -14.35
C ALA A 312 22.48 45.42 -13.83
N PRO A 313 23.16 45.04 -12.72
CA PRO A 313 24.60 44.80 -12.89
C PRO A 313 25.12 43.49 -12.32
N GLU A 314 26.16 43.03 -12.99
CA GLU A 314 27.10 41.97 -12.63
C GLU A 314 27.85 42.31 -11.33
N THR A 315 28.18 41.29 -10.53
CA THR A 315 29.46 41.26 -9.76
C THR A 315 29.83 39.80 -9.42
N GLN A 316 30.92 39.41 -10.02
CA GLN A 316 32.11 38.63 -9.60
C GLN A 316 32.02 37.62 -8.45
N ALA A 317 32.51 36.43 -8.77
CA ALA A 317 32.93 35.38 -7.85
C ALA A 317 34.25 35.78 -7.12
N PRO A 318 34.57 35.09 -5.99
CA PRO A 318 35.87 34.42 -5.93
C PRO A 318 35.87 33.00 -5.36
N ALA A 319 36.66 32.19 -6.00
CA ALA A 319 37.70 31.23 -5.60
C ALA A 319 37.50 30.32 -4.34
N VAL A 320 37.53 29.06 -4.63
CA VAL A 320 38.15 27.85 -4.03
C VAL A 320 38.92 28.04 -2.70
N ALA A 321 38.59 27.22 -1.72
CA ALA A 321 39.52 26.69 -0.73
C ALA A 321 39.11 25.30 -0.23
N GLU A 322 40.06 24.52 -0.01
CA GLU A 322 40.26 23.09 0.11
C GLU A 322 39.78 22.47 1.44
N ALA A 323 39.68 21.16 1.43
CA ALA A 323 39.26 20.22 2.45
C ALA A 323 40.04 20.28 3.78
N ALA A 324 39.33 19.90 4.88
CA ALA A 324 39.94 19.20 6.01
C ALA A 324 38.94 18.30 6.70
N GLN A 325 39.25 17.01 6.74
CA GLN A 325 38.59 15.96 7.52
C GLN A 325 38.90 16.17 9.00
N VAL A 326 37.86 16.05 9.87
CA VAL A 326 38.08 15.80 11.31
C VAL A 326 37.08 14.75 11.79
N ALA A 327 37.64 13.67 12.35
CA ALA A 327 36.92 12.57 12.98
C ALA A 327 36.42 12.95 14.40
N PRO A 328 35.47 12.18 14.97
CA PRO A 328 34.80 12.53 16.21
C PRO A 328 35.59 12.09 17.46
N VAL A 329 35.68 12.98 18.45
CA VAL A 329 36.24 12.69 19.79
C VAL A 329 35.05 12.64 20.78
N ALA A 330 35.00 11.56 21.56
CA ALA A 330 34.11 11.40 22.70
C ALA A 330 34.64 12.19 23.92
N PRO A 331 33.79 12.70 24.82
CA PRO A 331 34.25 13.19 26.11
C PRO A 331 33.96 12.19 27.24
N GLN A 332 35.02 11.93 27.98
CA GLN A 332 35.01 11.31 29.32
C GLN A 332 34.79 12.37 30.41
N GLY A 333 34.02 12.07 31.34
CA GLY A 333 33.96 12.05 32.77
C GLY A 333 34.45 13.15 33.72
N THR A 334 33.68 13.18 34.83
CA THR A 334 33.98 13.59 36.21
C THR A 334 34.03 15.11 36.52
N ALA A 335 33.35 15.61 37.54
CA ALA A 335 33.39 15.38 38.96
C ALA A 335 32.37 16.25 39.72
N ALA A 336 31.92 15.78 40.85
CA ALA A 336 31.07 16.42 41.83
C ALA A 336 31.72 17.60 42.57
N LEU A 337 30.91 18.58 42.95
CA LEU A 337 31.15 19.40 44.14
C LEU A 337 29.84 19.89 44.79
N THR A 338 29.66 19.51 46.01
CA THR A 338 28.67 19.86 47.03
C THR A 338 28.82 21.25 47.55
N ARG A 339 27.67 21.89 47.88
CA ARG A 339 27.35 22.78 49.02
C ARG A 339 26.14 23.65 48.64
N GLY A 340 25.02 23.61 49.28
CA GLY A 340 24.74 23.83 50.68
C GLY A 340 24.15 25.26 50.85
N GLY A 341 22.81 25.39 51.04
CA GLY A 341 22.18 26.67 51.28
C GLY A 341 20.65 26.53 51.38
N SER A 342 20.18 26.28 52.60
CA SER A 342 18.78 26.29 52.99
C SER A 342 18.26 27.75 53.02
N LEU A 343 17.13 27.99 52.32
CA LEU A 343 16.24 29.13 52.68
C LEU A 343 14.78 28.65 52.52
N THR A 344 14.13 28.62 53.65
CA THR A 344 12.70 28.43 53.87
C THR A 344 11.90 29.58 53.27
N GLY A 345 11.00 29.30 52.37
CA GLY A 345 9.96 30.20 51.88
C GLY A 345 8.69 29.41 51.58
N GLN A 346 7.64 29.66 52.31
CA GLN A 346 6.30 29.07 52.15
C GLN A 346 5.74 29.33 50.75
N PRO A 347 5.04 28.37 50.14
CA PRO A 347 4.38 28.58 48.86
C PRO A 347 3.05 29.34 49.10
N GLY A 348 2.94 30.47 48.40
CA GLY A 348 1.69 31.18 48.25
C GLY A 348 0.71 30.37 47.41
N GLU A 349 -0.51 30.27 47.88
CA GLU A 349 -1.64 29.67 47.18
C GLU A 349 -1.86 30.32 45.82
N ALA A 350 -1.78 29.55 44.76
CA ALA A 350 -2.26 29.92 43.43
C ALA A 350 -3.80 29.83 43.40
N PRO A 351 -4.49 30.74 42.73
CA PRO A 351 -5.95 30.72 42.68
C PRO A 351 -6.45 29.50 41.91
N THR A 352 -7.22 28.68 42.62
CA THR A 352 -7.97 27.55 42.08
C THR A 352 -9.04 28.09 41.13
N GLN A 353 -8.79 28.11 39.84
CA GLN A 353 -9.86 28.30 38.86
C GLN A 353 -10.71 27.05 38.80
N ALA A 354 -11.98 27.19 39.11
CA ALA A 354 -12.99 26.16 39.04
C ALA A 354 -13.11 25.57 37.61
N PRO A 355 -13.29 24.27 37.45
CA PRO A 355 -13.50 23.68 36.12
C PRO A 355 -14.82 24.16 35.56
N VAL A 356 -14.77 24.69 34.34
CA VAL A 356 -15.95 25.00 33.53
C VAL A 356 -16.73 23.69 33.36
N ARG A 357 -17.94 23.66 33.90
CA ARG A 357 -18.89 22.55 33.74
C ARG A 357 -19.38 22.49 32.29
N GLY A 358 -18.66 21.76 31.44
CA GLY A 358 -19.18 21.25 30.18
C GLY A 358 -19.66 19.81 30.38
N SER A 359 -20.80 19.47 29.81
CA SER A 359 -21.51 18.21 29.77
C SER A 359 -20.87 17.05 30.55
N GLY A 360 -21.59 16.40 31.44
CA GLY A 360 -21.12 15.36 32.39
C GLY A 360 -20.55 14.08 31.76
N ALA A 361 -19.89 14.19 30.63
CA ALA A 361 -19.20 13.10 29.93
C ALA A 361 -17.76 12.98 30.43
N THR A 362 -17.37 11.76 30.84
CA THR A 362 -16.00 11.44 31.24
C THR A 362 -15.28 10.80 30.06
N ILE A 363 -14.13 11.36 29.69
CA ILE A 363 -13.27 10.88 28.61
C ILE A 363 -12.26 9.87 29.19
N GLN A 364 -12.23 8.65 28.65
CA GLN A 364 -11.30 7.62 29.10
C GLN A 364 -10.55 6.98 27.92
N PRO A 365 -9.22 6.74 28.05
CA PRO A 365 -8.48 5.98 27.07
C PRO A 365 -9.00 4.55 26.98
N LYS A 366 -9.26 4.05 25.79
CA LYS A 366 -9.61 2.64 25.54
C LYS A 366 -8.52 1.69 26.01
N ASP A 367 -8.87 0.52 26.48
CA ASP A 367 -7.91 -0.52 26.79
C ASP A 367 -7.17 -1.01 25.54
N LYS A 368 -5.95 -1.55 25.73
CA LYS A 368 -5.13 -2.03 24.59
C LYS A 368 -5.85 -3.09 23.74
N GLN A 369 -6.72 -3.89 24.35
CA GLN A 369 -7.50 -4.93 23.68
C GLN A 369 -8.63 -4.37 22.80
N GLN A 370 -9.13 -3.17 23.11
CA GLN A 370 -10.18 -2.48 22.38
C GLN A 370 -9.66 -1.68 21.18
N LEU A 371 -8.32 -1.55 21.05
CA LEU A 371 -7.72 -0.77 19.98
C LEU A 371 -7.74 -1.54 18.65
N ALA A 372 -8.35 -0.95 17.64
CA ALA A 372 -8.37 -1.51 16.29
C ALA A 372 -6.95 -1.65 15.69
N SER A 373 -6.74 -2.70 14.92
CA SER A 373 -5.48 -2.89 14.17
C SER A 373 -5.27 -1.80 13.11
N ALA A 374 -6.35 -1.24 12.59
CA ALA A 374 -6.37 -0.18 11.58
C ALA A 374 -6.05 1.21 12.12
N ARG A 375 -5.88 1.37 13.45
CA ARG A 375 -5.67 2.70 14.06
C ARG A 375 -4.46 3.42 13.49
N VAL A 376 -4.52 4.73 13.49
CA VAL A 376 -3.41 5.62 13.12
C VAL A 376 -2.22 5.38 14.05
N GLN A 377 -1.04 5.18 13.47
CA GLN A 377 0.23 4.97 14.20
C GLN A 377 1.07 6.24 14.25
N ASN A 378 0.87 7.13 13.28
CA ASN A 378 1.56 8.39 13.15
C ASN A 378 0.70 9.35 12.31
N PRO A 379 0.37 10.56 12.79
CA PRO A 379 -0.50 11.48 12.07
C PRO A 379 0.11 12.05 10.78
N HIS A 380 1.44 11.97 10.61
CA HIS A 380 2.10 12.39 9.38
C HIS A 380 1.99 11.39 8.23
N GLU A 381 1.54 10.16 8.51
CA GLU A 381 1.25 9.12 7.51
C GLU A 381 0.15 8.21 8.07
N PRO A 382 -1.10 8.71 8.14
CA PRO A 382 -2.20 8.02 8.85
C PRO A 382 -2.62 6.69 8.21
N GLU A 383 -2.26 6.46 6.95
CA GLU A 383 -2.52 5.23 6.21
C GLU A 383 -1.46 4.13 6.43
N ALA A 384 -0.28 4.50 6.96
CA ALA A 384 0.74 3.55 7.36
C ALA A 384 0.33 2.86 8.66
N THR A 385 -0.09 1.60 8.58
CA THR A 385 -0.66 0.85 9.68
C THR A 385 0.33 -0.13 10.29
N TYR A 386 0.03 -0.53 11.52
CA TYR A 386 0.85 -1.50 12.24
C TYR A 386 0.55 -2.93 11.78
N ALA A 387 1.60 -3.70 11.57
CA ALA A 387 1.52 -5.15 11.44
C ALA A 387 2.70 -5.84 12.13
N ALA A 388 2.51 -7.10 12.49
CA ALA A 388 3.54 -7.93 13.10
C ALA A 388 3.60 -9.30 12.41
N LYS A 389 4.79 -9.84 12.25
CA LYS A 389 5.04 -11.19 11.73
C LYS A 389 5.88 -11.98 12.75
N GLY A 390 5.52 -13.25 12.95
CA GLY A 390 6.17 -14.10 13.93
C GLY A 390 5.52 -14.04 15.32
N ARG A 391 6.02 -14.82 16.28
CA ARG A 391 5.53 -14.90 17.66
C ARG A 391 6.73 -14.90 18.62
N GLY A 392 6.48 -14.50 19.89
CA GLY A 392 7.50 -14.45 20.93
C GLY A 392 8.68 -13.55 20.54
N GLU A 393 9.89 -13.97 20.82
CA GLU A 393 11.13 -13.24 20.55
C GLU A 393 11.39 -13.00 19.04
N ASN A 394 10.84 -13.85 18.19
CA ASN A 394 10.93 -13.69 16.73
C ASN A 394 9.86 -12.76 16.13
N LYS A 395 9.10 -12.05 16.97
CA LYS A 395 8.09 -11.09 16.52
C LYS A 395 8.76 -9.87 15.90
N LYS A 396 8.56 -9.67 14.58
CA LYS A 396 8.98 -8.48 13.86
C LYS A 396 7.79 -7.57 13.64
N GLU A 397 7.89 -6.36 14.16
CA GLU A 397 6.87 -5.32 14.05
C GLU A 397 7.28 -4.28 13.00
N HIS A 398 6.31 -3.73 12.30
CA HIS A 398 6.53 -2.62 11.38
C HIS A 398 5.29 -1.75 11.27
N VAL A 399 5.51 -0.50 10.85
CA VAL A 399 4.46 0.44 10.44
C VAL A 399 4.66 0.72 8.97
N GLY A 400 3.61 0.60 8.18
CA GLY A 400 3.68 0.81 6.74
C GLY A 400 2.54 0.14 6.00
N TYR A 401 2.89 -0.53 4.91
CA TYR A 401 1.97 -1.12 3.95
C TYR A 401 2.31 -2.58 3.67
N LYS A 402 1.40 -3.26 3.01
CA LYS A 402 1.62 -4.59 2.44
C LYS A 402 1.38 -4.52 0.94
N VAL A 403 2.19 -5.22 0.15
CA VAL A 403 1.99 -5.37 -1.28
C VAL A 403 1.77 -6.84 -1.63
N GLN A 404 0.72 -7.10 -2.37
CA GLN A 404 0.48 -8.37 -3.05
C GLN A 404 1.23 -8.34 -4.37
N VAL A 405 1.97 -9.38 -4.67
CA VAL A 405 2.73 -9.54 -5.92
C VAL A 405 2.20 -10.76 -6.65
N ALA A 406 1.64 -10.54 -7.83
CA ALA A 406 1.24 -11.60 -8.76
C ALA A 406 2.26 -11.71 -9.89
N GLU A 407 2.60 -12.93 -10.27
CA GLU A 407 3.59 -13.23 -11.28
C GLU A 407 3.16 -14.45 -12.11
N THR A 408 3.44 -14.44 -13.41
CA THR A 408 3.20 -15.62 -14.27
C THR A 408 4.04 -16.83 -13.82
N VAL A 409 3.58 -18.03 -14.11
CA VAL A 409 4.31 -19.27 -13.87
C VAL A 409 4.51 -19.99 -15.18
N CYS A 410 5.78 -20.09 -15.61
CA CYS A 410 6.21 -20.98 -16.70
C CYS A 410 6.68 -22.29 -16.07
N GLU A 411 6.03 -23.39 -16.44
CA GLU A 411 6.38 -24.73 -15.93
C GLU A 411 7.46 -25.44 -16.79
N VAL A 412 7.84 -24.80 -17.90
CA VAL A 412 8.91 -25.31 -18.75
C VAL A 412 10.25 -25.10 -18.08
N GLU A 413 11.09 -26.12 -18.03
CA GLU A 413 12.43 -26.03 -17.47
C GLU A 413 13.28 -25.04 -18.27
N LEU A 414 14.02 -24.20 -17.59
CA LEU A 414 14.88 -23.20 -18.21
C LEU A 414 16.18 -23.87 -18.68
N ALA A 415 16.66 -23.48 -19.86
CA ALA A 415 17.99 -23.86 -20.30
C ALA A 415 19.08 -23.28 -19.37
N PRO A 416 20.27 -23.90 -19.30
CA PRO A 416 21.36 -23.35 -18.50
C PRO A 416 21.67 -21.88 -18.87
N GLY A 417 21.62 -21.01 -17.88
CA GLY A 417 21.85 -19.57 -18.06
C GLY A 417 20.66 -18.79 -18.67
N GLU A 418 19.55 -19.44 -18.97
CA GLU A 418 18.35 -18.75 -19.44
C GLU A 418 17.73 -17.90 -18.32
N PRO A 419 17.45 -16.60 -18.58
CA PRO A 419 16.76 -15.78 -17.63
C PRO A 419 15.30 -16.21 -17.45
N THR A 420 14.71 -15.87 -16.30
CA THR A 420 13.31 -16.20 -16.00
C THR A 420 12.36 -15.85 -17.15
N ARG A 421 11.37 -16.72 -17.39
CA ARG A 421 10.25 -16.50 -18.31
C ARG A 421 9.03 -15.90 -17.62
N ASN A 422 9.14 -15.63 -16.31
CA ASN A 422 8.04 -15.14 -15.51
C ASN A 422 8.06 -13.62 -15.43
N PHE A 423 6.88 -13.01 -15.53
CA PHE A 423 6.68 -11.56 -15.48
C PHE A 423 5.63 -11.21 -14.43
N ILE A 424 5.81 -10.05 -13.80
CA ILE A 424 4.87 -9.52 -12.80
C ILE A 424 3.61 -9.09 -13.52
N THR A 425 2.45 -9.56 -13.03
CA THR A 425 1.12 -9.26 -13.58
C THR A 425 0.30 -8.35 -12.66
N GLY A 426 0.78 -8.06 -11.45
CA GLY A 426 0.15 -7.13 -10.53
C GLY A 426 0.96 -6.86 -9.27
N LEU A 427 0.81 -5.65 -8.73
CA LEU A 427 1.38 -5.22 -7.44
C LEU A 427 0.36 -4.37 -6.68
N VAL A 428 -0.53 -5.01 -5.96
CA VAL A 428 -1.57 -4.34 -5.20
C VAL A 428 -1.08 -3.95 -3.82
N THR A 429 -1.05 -2.65 -3.55
CA THR A 429 -0.64 -2.10 -2.27
C THR A 429 -1.86 -1.78 -1.41
N HIS A 430 -1.81 -2.18 -0.15
CA HIS A 430 -2.88 -1.94 0.81
C HIS A 430 -2.32 -1.73 2.23
N PRO A 431 -3.13 -1.23 3.20
CA PRO A 431 -2.71 -1.09 4.59
C PRO A 431 -2.17 -2.41 5.17
N ALA A 432 -1.13 -2.32 6.00
CA ALA A 432 -0.42 -3.52 6.48
C ALA A 432 -1.28 -4.43 7.37
N TYR A 433 -2.33 -3.90 8.04
CA TYR A 433 -3.23 -4.67 8.90
C TYR A 433 -4.19 -5.59 8.13
N GLU A 434 -4.44 -5.30 6.87
CA GLU A 434 -5.40 -6.07 6.07
C GLU A 434 -4.89 -7.51 5.84
N PRO A 435 -5.79 -8.51 5.91
CA PRO A 435 -5.42 -9.91 5.65
C PRO A 435 -5.07 -10.12 4.17
N ASP A 436 -4.26 -11.14 3.89
CA ASP A 436 -3.83 -11.49 2.53
C ASP A 436 -5.00 -11.89 1.63
N GLU A 437 -6.05 -12.45 2.21
CA GLU A 437 -7.28 -12.79 1.48
C GLU A 437 -7.97 -11.55 0.86
N ALA A 438 -8.04 -10.44 1.62
CA ALA A 438 -8.58 -9.18 1.11
C ALA A 438 -7.66 -8.57 0.02
N GLY A 439 -6.35 -8.69 0.19
CA GLY A 439 -5.37 -8.29 -0.81
C GLY A 439 -5.49 -9.08 -2.12
N ALA A 440 -5.80 -10.38 -2.05
CA ALA A 440 -6.03 -11.21 -3.24
C ALA A 440 -7.27 -10.79 -4.02
N LEU A 441 -8.36 -10.41 -3.34
CA LEU A 441 -9.57 -9.90 -4.01
C LEU A 441 -9.29 -8.57 -4.74
N LYS A 442 -8.52 -7.67 -4.11
CA LYS A 442 -8.08 -6.43 -4.75
C LYS A 442 -7.19 -6.71 -5.96
N MET A 443 -6.33 -7.75 -5.90
CA MET A 443 -5.51 -8.18 -7.02
C MET A 443 -6.35 -8.66 -8.21
N GLU A 444 -7.34 -9.50 -7.97
CA GLU A 444 -8.26 -9.98 -9.03
C GLU A 444 -8.98 -8.80 -9.70
N ALA A 445 -9.47 -7.83 -8.92
CA ALA A 445 -10.15 -6.64 -9.44
C ALA A 445 -9.22 -5.75 -10.26
N GLU A 446 -7.99 -5.49 -9.80
CA GLU A 446 -7.03 -4.66 -10.53
C GLU A 446 -6.51 -5.35 -11.79
N GLN A 447 -6.29 -6.67 -11.77
CA GLN A 447 -5.93 -7.44 -12.95
C GLN A 447 -7.04 -7.43 -14.00
N ALA A 448 -8.30 -7.57 -13.59
CA ALA A 448 -9.45 -7.44 -14.48
C ALA A 448 -9.52 -6.05 -15.13
N ALA A 449 -9.27 -4.98 -14.36
CA ALA A 449 -9.20 -3.61 -14.89
C ALA A 449 -8.06 -3.40 -15.90
N MET A 450 -6.99 -4.18 -15.81
CA MET A 450 -5.88 -4.21 -16.77
C MET A 450 -6.10 -5.20 -17.94
N GLY A 451 -7.29 -5.79 -18.07
CA GLY A 451 -7.63 -6.72 -19.15
C GLY A 451 -7.03 -8.12 -19.01
N LEU A 452 -6.63 -8.52 -17.81
CA LEU A 452 -6.20 -9.88 -17.51
C LEU A 452 -7.38 -10.71 -16.98
N ASP A 453 -7.47 -11.93 -17.41
CA ASP A 453 -8.44 -12.90 -16.91
C ASP A 453 -7.97 -13.50 -15.57
N LYS A 454 -8.91 -14.04 -14.81
CA LYS A 454 -8.56 -14.82 -13.61
C LYS A 454 -7.68 -16.01 -14.02
N PRO A 455 -6.58 -16.26 -13.30
CA PRO A 455 -5.64 -17.33 -13.67
C PRO A 455 -6.31 -18.71 -13.59
N PRO A 456 -6.14 -19.59 -14.59
CA PRO A 456 -6.67 -20.96 -14.55
C PRO A 456 -6.03 -21.80 -13.44
N VAL A 457 -4.78 -21.49 -13.09
CA VAL A 457 -4.06 -22.07 -11.95
C VAL A 457 -3.39 -20.96 -11.17
N GLN A 458 -3.65 -20.89 -9.86
CA GLN A 458 -3.04 -19.93 -8.96
C GLN A 458 -2.34 -20.64 -7.80
N TYR A 459 -1.04 -20.38 -7.66
CA TYR A 459 -0.20 -20.90 -6.58
C TYR A 459 -0.11 -19.87 -5.45
N VAL A 460 -0.50 -20.26 -4.24
CA VAL A 460 -0.58 -19.36 -3.06
C VAL A 460 -0.05 -20.04 -1.80
N ASP A 461 0.16 -19.25 -0.74
CA ASP A 461 0.42 -19.81 0.57
C ASP A 461 -0.87 -20.12 1.34
N SER A 462 -0.73 -20.62 2.57
CA SER A 462 -1.87 -21.01 3.40
C SER A 462 -2.77 -19.85 3.83
N ALA A 463 -2.28 -18.60 3.81
CA ALA A 463 -3.06 -17.44 4.21
C ALA A 463 -4.16 -17.09 3.18
N TYR A 464 -4.00 -17.54 1.95
CA TYR A 464 -4.98 -17.32 0.87
C TYR A 464 -5.99 -18.47 0.74
N ILE A 465 -5.80 -19.58 1.48
CA ILE A 465 -6.64 -20.77 1.38
C ILE A 465 -7.75 -20.75 2.42
N SER A 466 -8.98 -20.56 1.96
CA SER A 466 -10.20 -20.82 2.74
C SER A 466 -11.06 -21.88 2.05
N ALA A 467 -11.91 -22.56 2.82
CA ALA A 467 -12.77 -23.61 2.26
C ALA A 467 -13.72 -23.05 1.19
N SER A 468 -14.28 -21.85 1.42
CA SER A 468 -15.13 -21.16 0.46
C SER A 468 -14.41 -20.81 -0.84
N LYS A 469 -13.16 -20.34 -0.77
CA LYS A 469 -12.35 -20.05 -1.97
C LYS A 469 -12.00 -21.31 -2.77
N LEU A 470 -11.76 -22.44 -2.10
CA LEU A 470 -11.53 -23.71 -2.82
C LEU A 470 -12.75 -24.12 -3.62
N VAL A 471 -13.95 -24.04 -3.01
CA VAL A 471 -15.22 -24.37 -3.68
C VAL A 471 -15.51 -23.36 -4.80
N GLN A 472 -15.31 -22.06 -4.55
CA GLN A 472 -15.51 -21.04 -5.57
C GLN A 472 -14.58 -21.25 -6.76
N ALA A 473 -13.28 -21.48 -6.54
CA ALA A 473 -12.32 -21.72 -7.62
C ALA A 473 -12.71 -22.95 -8.46
N GLN A 474 -13.15 -24.02 -7.79
CA GLN A 474 -13.63 -25.23 -8.47
C GLN A 474 -14.89 -24.95 -9.32
N ALA A 475 -15.84 -24.19 -8.79
CA ALA A 475 -17.06 -23.80 -9.52
C ALA A 475 -16.73 -22.91 -10.75
N GLU A 476 -15.67 -22.08 -10.65
CA GLU A 476 -15.17 -21.26 -11.76
C GLU A 476 -14.24 -22.05 -12.73
N GLY A 477 -14.06 -23.36 -12.55
CA GLY A 477 -13.18 -24.20 -13.38
C GLY A 477 -11.69 -23.90 -13.17
N ARG A 478 -11.31 -23.24 -12.08
CA ARG A 478 -9.94 -22.83 -11.74
C ARG A 478 -9.33 -23.74 -10.67
N GLN A 479 -8.02 -23.80 -10.63
CA GLN A 479 -7.26 -24.51 -9.61
C GLN A 479 -6.56 -23.52 -8.68
N LEU A 480 -6.99 -23.48 -7.42
CA LEU A 480 -6.30 -22.74 -6.37
C LEU A 480 -5.39 -23.74 -5.60
N ILE A 481 -4.07 -23.56 -5.70
CA ILE A 481 -3.07 -24.49 -5.17
C ILE A 481 -2.31 -23.83 -4.02
N GLY A 482 -2.54 -24.32 -2.83
CA GLY A 482 -1.90 -23.86 -1.60
C GLY A 482 -2.29 -24.79 -0.45
N PRO A 483 -1.48 -24.86 0.62
CA PRO A 483 -1.75 -25.73 1.76
C PRO A 483 -2.86 -25.15 2.63
N ALA A 484 -3.81 -25.99 3.05
CA ALA A 484 -4.77 -25.63 4.08
C ALA A 484 -4.10 -25.65 5.46
N LEU A 485 -4.33 -24.61 6.27
CA LEU A 485 -3.83 -24.56 7.65
C LEU A 485 -4.32 -25.77 8.44
N PRO A 486 -3.48 -26.34 9.33
CA PRO A 486 -3.90 -27.36 10.26
C PRO A 486 -5.03 -26.80 11.16
N GLY A 487 -5.97 -27.64 11.55
CA GLY A 487 -6.97 -27.28 12.53
C GLY A 487 -6.33 -27.01 13.90
N PRO A 488 -7.07 -26.33 14.81
CA PRO A 488 -6.60 -26.17 16.18
C PRO A 488 -6.35 -27.55 16.79
N GLN A 489 -5.15 -27.75 17.33
CA GLN A 489 -4.72 -28.99 17.93
C GLN A 489 -4.54 -28.76 19.44
N LYS A 490 -5.18 -29.61 20.23
CA LYS A 490 -4.77 -29.85 21.62
C LYS A 490 -4.00 -31.16 21.63
N GLU A 491 -2.82 -31.13 22.20
CA GLU A 491 -2.03 -32.36 22.45
C GLU A 491 -2.91 -33.36 23.16
N ASP A 492 -2.80 -34.62 22.85
CA ASP A 492 -3.51 -35.77 23.47
C ASP A 492 -5.03 -35.86 23.24
N ARG A 493 -5.61 -35.14 22.24
CA ARG A 493 -7.04 -35.23 21.94
C ARG A 493 -7.33 -35.43 20.46
N PHE A 494 -8.40 -36.18 20.19
CA PHE A 494 -8.92 -36.34 18.83
C PHE A 494 -9.22 -34.99 18.21
N ARG A 495 -8.74 -34.83 16.97
CA ARG A 495 -8.95 -33.68 16.10
C ARG A 495 -10.32 -33.79 15.39
N VAL A 496 -10.77 -32.71 14.82
CA VAL A 496 -11.96 -32.73 13.97
C VAL A 496 -11.77 -33.65 12.76
N SER A 497 -10.53 -33.78 12.26
CA SER A 497 -10.17 -34.70 11.17
C SER A 497 -10.36 -36.19 11.50
N ASP A 498 -10.40 -36.55 12.76
CA ASP A 498 -10.55 -37.94 13.22
C ASP A 498 -12.00 -38.39 13.24
N PHE A 499 -12.92 -37.46 12.95
CA PHE A 499 -14.36 -37.68 12.83
C PHE A 499 -14.75 -37.74 11.36
N GLN A 500 -15.54 -38.73 10.97
CA GLN A 500 -16.16 -38.79 9.64
C GLN A 500 -17.42 -37.92 9.65
N ILE A 501 -17.40 -36.83 8.91
CA ILE A 501 -18.47 -35.81 8.91
C ILE A 501 -19.14 -35.79 7.53
N ASN A 502 -20.44 -36.10 7.50
CA ASN A 502 -21.31 -35.96 6.35
C ASN A 502 -22.33 -34.85 6.61
N LEU A 503 -22.12 -33.68 6.00
CA LEU A 503 -23.00 -32.52 6.20
C LEU A 503 -24.27 -32.61 5.36
N GLU A 504 -24.31 -33.39 4.28
CA GLU A 504 -25.52 -33.62 3.48
C GLU A 504 -26.55 -34.42 4.28
N GLU A 505 -26.09 -35.50 4.94
CA GLU A 505 -26.91 -36.30 5.85
C GLU A 505 -27.04 -35.66 7.25
N ARG A 506 -26.33 -34.58 7.54
CA ARG A 506 -26.25 -33.94 8.86
C ARG A 506 -25.85 -34.91 9.97
N LYS A 507 -24.91 -35.82 9.69
CA LYS A 507 -24.39 -36.84 10.61
C LYS A 507 -22.89 -36.80 10.70
N ALA A 508 -22.36 -37.25 11.82
CA ALA A 508 -20.94 -37.49 11.98
C ALA A 508 -20.72 -38.75 12.80
N THR A 509 -19.65 -39.50 12.45
CA THR A 509 -19.21 -40.67 13.20
C THR A 509 -17.94 -40.32 13.95
N CYS A 510 -17.89 -40.60 15.26
CA CYS A 510 -16.71 -40.35 16.09
C CYS A 510 -15.67 -41.49 15.98
N PRO A 511 -14.42 -41.32 16.49
CA PRO A 511 -13.39 -42.38 16.47
C PRO A 511 -13.79 -43.67 17.16
N ALA A 512 -14.76 -43.66 18.07
CA ALA A 512 -15.34 -44.85 18.69
C ALA A 512 -16.48 -45.48 17.87
N GLY A 513 -16.70 -45.08 16.61
CA GLY A 513 -17.74 -45.60 15.74
C GLY A 513 -19.17 -45.16 16.08
N LYS A 514 -19.36 -44.22 17.01
CA LYS A 514 -20.69 -43.75 17.44
C LYS A 514 -21.16 -42.58 16.58
N LEU A 515 -22.46 -42.59 16.22
CA LEU A 515 -23.10 -41.51 15.42
C LEU A 515 -23.44 -40.27 16.28
N SER A 516 -23.39 -39.09 15.67
CA SER A 516 -23.83 -37.86 16.33
C SER A 516 -25.32 -37.90 16.65
N THR A 517 -25.70 -37.28 17.75
CA THR A 517 -27.09 -37.18 18.21
C THR A 517 -27.81 -35.99 17.60
N GLN A 518 -27.10 -34.93 17.30
CA GLN A 518 -27.68 -33.71 16.75
C GLN A 518 -26.69 -33.00 15.80
N CYS A 519 -27.21 -32.35 14.74
CA CYS A 519 -26.48 -31.47 13.85
C CYS A 519 -27.33 -30.22 13.55
N SER A 520 -26.92 -29.08 14.09
CA SER A 520 -27.64 -27.80 13.96
C SER A 520 -26.89 -26.88 13.01
N ARG A 521 -27.61 -26.26 12.05
CA ARG A 521 -27.07 -25.22 11.16
C ARG A 521 -27.12 -23.86 11.88
N LEU A 522 -26.00 -23.19 11.94
CA LEU A 522 -25.81 -21.87 12.55
C LEU A 522 -25.39 -20.88 11.47
N VAL A 523 -26.04 -19.73 11.42
CA VAL A 523 -25.63 -18.62 10.55
C VAL A 523 -25.13 -17.50 11.43
N GLU A 524 -23.90 -17.05 11.18
CA GLU A 524 -23.31 -15.93 11.89
C GLU A 524 -23.92 -14.62 11.37
N PRO A 525 -24.63 -13.83 12.21
CA PRO A 525 -25.40 -12.67 11.73
C PRO A 525 -24.53 -11.58 11.06
N SER A 526 -23.30 -11.40 11.53
CA SER A 526 -22.38 -10.34 11.07
C SER A 526 -21.72 -10.64 9.72
N THR A 527 -21.49 -11.93 9.40
CA THR A 527 -20.72 -12.36 8.22
C THR A 527 -21.54 -13.22 7.24
N GLY A 528 -22.74 -13.67 7.62
CA GLY A 528 -23.53 -14.63 6.87
C GLY A 528 -22.90 -16.04 6.79
N ARG A 529 -21.77 -16.27 7.49
CA ARG A 529 -21.06 -17.56 7.46
C ARG A 529 -21.91 -18.66 8.04
N VAL A 530 -22.01 -19.76 7.29
CA VAL A 530 -22.73 -20.96 7.72
C VAL A 530 -21.77 -21.92 8.42
N ASN A 531 -22.14 -22.32 9.63
CA ASN A 531 -21.45 -23.34 10.42
C ASN A 531 -22.43 -24.42 10.84
N TYR A 532 -21.93 -25.62 11.07
CA TYR A 532 -22.70 -26.74 11.61
C TYR A 532 -22.14 -27.12 12.98
N ARG A 533 -23.01 -27.13 13.97
CA ARG A 533 -22.71 -27.62 15.32
C ARG A 533 -23.19 -29.05 15.44
N ILE A 534 -22.25 -29.97 15.62
CA ILE A 534 -22.49 -31.41 15.69
C ILE A 534 -22.23 -31.86 17.12
N GLU A 535 -23.19 -32.59 17.73
CA GLU A 535 -23.13 -33.02 19.12
C GLU A 535 -23.26 -34.54 19.25
N PHE A 536 -22.56 -35.11 20.23
CA PHE A 536 -22.56 -36.54 20.56
C PHE A 536 -23.09 -36.80 21.98
N SER A 537 -24.09 -36.06 22.44
CA SER A 537 -24.55 -35.91 23.82
C SER A 537 -24.54 -37.23 24.64
N THR A 538 -25.52 -38.09 24.44
CA THR A 538 -25.65 -39.37 25.21
C THR A 538 -24.56 -40.38 24.85
N GLN A 539 -24.01 -40.34 23.65
CA GLN A 539 -23.01 -41.28 23.14
C GLN A 539 -21.64 -41.19 23.85
N CYS A 540 -21.39 -40.09 24.58
CA CYS A 540 -20.11 -39.87 25.27
C CYS A 540 -20.10 -40.37 26.74
N HIS A 541 -21.23 -40.77 27.31
CA HIS A 541 -21.32 -41.13 28.73
C HIS A 541 -20.46 -42.34 29.09
N GLU A 542 -20.57 -43.43 28.33
CA GLU A 542 -19.88 -44.69 28.56
C GLU A 542 -18.84 -44.97 27.47
N CYS A 543 -18.17 -43.96 27.00
CA CYS A 543 -17.19 -44.09 25.93
C CYS A 543 -15.80 -44.39 26.51
N SER A 544 -15.18 -45.51 26.12
CA SER A 544 -13.82 -45.90 26.53
C SER A 544 -12.76 -44.88 26.07
N LEU A 545 -12.99 -44.16 24.95
CA LEU A 545 -12.10 -43.13 24.39
C LEU A 545 -12.37 -41.73 24.95
N ARG A 546 -13.24 -41.60 25.98
CA ARG A 546 -13.60 -40.31 26.58
C ARG A 546 -12.39 -39.46 27.01
N PRO A 547 -11.35 -40.01 27.67
CA PRO A 547 -10.18 -39.23 28.10
C PRO A 547 -9.41 -38.59 26.96
N GLN A 548 -9.36 -39.27 25.79
CA GLN A 548 -8.71 -38.77 24.56
C GLN A 548 -9.60 -37.83 23.75
N CYS A 549 -10.89 -37.70 24.12
CA CYS A 549 -11.86 -36.93 23.36
C CYS A 549 -12.31 -35.64 24.07
N LEU A 550 -12.47 -35.68 25.40
CA LEU A 550 -13.09 -34.62 26.20
C LEU A 550 -12.14 -34.01 27.24
N GLY A 551 -12.37 -32.74 27.57
CA GLY A 551 -11.75 -32.09 28.72
C GLY A 551 -12.41 -32.52 30.04
N LYS A 552 -11.75 -32.22 31.18
CA LYS A 552 -12.22 -32.59 32.54
C LYS A 552 -13.65 -32.10 32.80
N ASP A 553 -14.01 -30.90 32.30
CA ASP A 553 -15.29 -30.26 32.58
C ASP A 553 -16.32 -30.43 31.46
N GLN A 554 -15.99 -31.18 30.39
CA GLN A 554 -16.88 -31.38 29.24
C GLN A 554 -17.74 -32.64 29.42
N ARG A 555 -19.06 -32.45 29.29
CA ARG A 555 -20.02 -33.58 29.40
C ARG A 555 -20.04 -34.43 28.13
N HIS A 556 -19.98 -33.82 26.95
CA HIS A 556 -20.01 -34.48 25.65
C HIS A 556 -19.18 -33.74 24.61
N ARG A 557 -18.88 -34.41 23.52
CA ARG A 557 -18.17 -33.81 22.39
C ARG A 557 -19.11 -32.97 21.52
N THR A 558 -18.70 -31.74 21.31
CA THR A 558 -19.31 -30.85 20.31
C THR A 558 -18.23 -30.45 19.29
N ILE A 559 -18.56 -30.52 18.02
CA ILE A 559 -17.71 -30.11 16.89
C ILE A 559 -18.39 -28.97 16.15
N LEU A 560 -17.66 -27.94 15.84
CA LEU A 560 -18.10 -26.84 14.99
C LEU A 560 -17.32 -26.88 13.68
N VAL A 561 -18.00 -27.00 12.54
CA VAL A 561 -17.42 -27.03 11.20
C VAL A 561 -18.15 -26.08 10.26
N GLY A 562 -17.44 -25.46 9.31
CA GLY A 562 -18.05 -24.66 8.25
C GLY A 562 -18.73 -25.54 7.19
N GLU A 563 -19.62 -24.94 6.40
CA GLU A 563 -20.38 -25.65 5.35
C GLU A 563 -19.50 -26.34 4.29
N HIS A 564 -18.33 -25.78 4.00
CA HIS A 564 -17.36 -26.35 3.04
C HIS A 564 -16.28 -27.18 3.72
N HIS A 565 -16.61 -27.87 4.82
CA HIS A 565 -15.64 -28.65 5.62
C HIS A 565 -14.94 -29.72 4.76
N ALA A 566 -15.69 -30.42 3.89
CA ALA A 566 -15.15 -31.45 3.02
C ALA A 566 -14.01 -30.92 2.13
N ALA A 567 -14.21 -29.83 1.42
CA ALA A 567 -13.19 -29.22 0.57
C ALA A 567 -11.88 -28.91 1.31
N ARG A 568 -11.97 -28.53 2.59
CA ARG A 568 -10.78 -28.31 3.43
C ARG A 568 -10.09 -29.61 3.81
N GLN A 569 -10.84 -30.69 4.06
CA GLN A 569 -10.26 -32.00 4.40
C GLN A 569 -9.62 -32.63 3.17
N ASP A 570 -10.27 -32.55 2.01
CA ASP A 570 -9.73 -33.02 0.74
C ASP A 570 -8.39 -32.32 0.43
N ARG A 571 -8.32 -31.00 0.62
CA ARG A 571 -7.07 -30.26 0.46
C ARG A 571 -6.00 -30.72 1.45
N ARG A 572 -6.37 -31.03 2.70
CA ARG A 572 -5.42 -31.55 3.71
C ARG A 572 -4.91 -32.94 3.34
N ALA A 573 -5.72 -33.78 2.72
CA ALA A 573 -5.30 -35.08 2.21
C ALA A 573 -4.40 -34.88 0.97
N GLU A 574 -4.82 -34.07 0.00
CA GLU A 574 -4.08 -33.79 -1.22
C GLU A 574 -2.66 -33.25 -0.94
N GLN A 575 -2.53 -32.32 0.03
CA GLN A 575 -1.23 -31.69 0.34
C GLN A 575 -0.17 -32.66 0.92
N GLN A 576 -0.56 -33.86 1.34
CA GLN A 576 0.39 -34.90 1.78
C GLN A 576 1.00 -35.63 0.57
N THR A 577 0.35 -35.60 -0.60
CA THR A 577 0.80 -36.31 -1.80
C THR A 577 2.09 -35.72 -2.36
N HIS A 578 2.90 -36.58 -2.98
CA HIS A 578 4.12 -36.16 -3.69
C HIS A 578 3.81 -35.19 -4.83
N ALA A 579 2.75 -35.46 -5.58
CA ALA A 579 2.32 -34.60 -6.70
C ALA A 579 2.03 -33.16 -6.24
N PHE A 580 1.30 -32.98 -5.14
CA PHE A 580 1.04 -31.64 -4.59
C PHE A 580 2.34 -30.95 -4.15
N LYS A 581 3.24 -31.65 -3.48
CA LYS A 581 4.53 -31.10 -3.03
C LYS A 581 5.40 -30.65 -4.21
N GLN A 582 5.39 -31.37 -5.33
CA GLN A 582 6.08 -30.95 -6.56
C GLN A 582 5.44 -29.67 -7.15
N ARG A 583 4.12 -29.59 -7.23
CA ARG A 583 3.41 -28.40 -7.71
C ARG A 583 3.71 -27.16 -6.84
N MET A 584 3.85 -27.33 -5.53
CA MET A 584 4.18 -26.24 -4.61
C MET A 584 5.57 -25.63 -4.81
N LYS A 585 6.48 -26.30 -5.51
CA LYS A 585 7.79 -25.71 -5.89
C LYS A 585 7.60 -24.46 -6.76
N HIS A 586 6.57 -24.44 -7.61
CA HIS A 586 6.27 -23.25 -8.42
C HIS A 586 5.89 -22.02 -7.56
N ARG A 587 5.21 -22.23 -6.42
CA ARG A 587 4.93 -21.17 -5.45
C ARG A 587 6.21 -20.63 -4.83
N ASN A 588 7.11 -21.51 -4.39
CA ASN A 588 8.29 -21.08 -3.64
C ASN A 588 9.20 -20.13 -4.42
N ALA A 589 9.20 -20.24 -5.74
CA ALA A 589 10.02 -19.37 -6.60
C ALA A 589 9.61 -17.88 -6.55
N ILE A 590 8.44 -17.50 -5.98
CA ILE A 590 8.07 -16.10 -5.78
C ILE A 590 9.00 -15.40 -4.76
N GLU A 591 9.62 -16.14 -3.86
CA GLU A 591 10.58 -15.59 -2.91
C GLU A 591 11.79 -14.97 -3.62
N GLY A 592 12.23 -15.57 -4.73
CA GLY A 592 13.24 -15.01 -5.62
C GLY A 592 12.79 -13.69 -6.25
N THR A 593 11.55 -13.61 -6.71
CA THR A 593 10.96 -12.39 -7.26
C THR A 593 10.83 -11.30 -6.20
N GLN A 594 10.34 -11.63 -5.00
CA GLN A 594 10.29 -10.67 -3.89
C GLN A 594 11.70 -10.18 -3.51
N SER A 595 12.69 -11.07 -3.50
CA SER A 595 14.08 -10.70 -3.26
C SER A 595 14.63 -9.75 -4.34
N GLU A 596 14.32 -9.99 -5.63
CA GLU A 596 14.68 -9.09 -6.73
C GLU A 596 14.03 -7.71 -6.56
N LEU A 597 12.70 -7.67 -6.32
CA LEU A 597 11.97 -6.43 -6.10
C LEU A 597 12.54 -5.61 -4.92
N VAL A 598 12.89 -6.29 -3.82
CA VAL A 598 13.44 -5.65 -2.63
C VAL A 598 14.85 -5.15 -2.84
N ARG A 599 15.75 -6.00 -3.38
CA ARG A 599 17.19 -5.71 -3.45
C ARG A 599 17.56 -4.84 -4.65
N ALA A 600 16.94 -5.10 -5.81
CA ALA A 600 17.28 -4.40 -7.04
C ALA A 600 16.42 -3.16 -7.31
N HIS A 601 15.18 -3.12 -6.77
CA HIS A 601 14.22 -2.07 -7.06
C HIS A 601 13.72 -1.31 -5.82
N GLY A 602 14.20 -1.67 -4.63
CA GLY A 602 13.94 -0.91 -3.39
C GLY A 602 12.51 -1.06 -2.84
N LEU A 603 11.77 -2.13 -3.16
CA LEU A 603 10.39 -2.35 -2.75
C LEU A 603 10.18 -2.32 -1.22
N ARG A 604 11.21 -2.62 -0.43
CA ARG A 604 11.10 -2.71 1.04
C ARG A 604 10.73 -1.41 1.72
N HIS A 605 11.05 -0.26 1.12
CA HIS A 605 10.86 1.05 1.73
C HIS A 605 10.01 1.98 0.85
N ALA A 606 9.02 2.60 1.45
CA ALA A 606 8.27 3.66 0.79
C ALA A 606 9.19 4.85 0.49
N ARG A 607 9.22 5.33 -0.77
CA ARG A 607 9.87 6.59 -1.17
C ARG A 607 9.00 7.80 -0.85
N TYR A 608 7.68 7.60 -0.86
CA TYR A 608 6.66 8.63 -0.69
C TYR A 608 5.81 8.34 0.53
N ARG A 609 5.11 9.34 1.04
CA ARG A 609 4.10 9.21 2.09
C ARG A 609 2.71 9.07 1.48
N GLY A 610 1.85 8.29 2.12
CA GLY A 610 0.48 8.03 1.69
C GLY A 610 0.33 6.81 0.76
N LEU A 611 -0.78 6.09 0.93
CA LEU A 611 -1.05 4.83 0.25
C LEU A 611 -1.05 4.97 -1.28
N ALA A 612 -1.68 6.03 -1.80
CA ALA A 612 -1.80 6.27 -3.24
C ALA A 612 -0.42 6.45 -3.90
N LYS A 613 0.48 7.22 -3.27
CA LYS A 613 1.84 7.45 -3.78
C LYS A 613 2.72 6.21 -3.66
N VAL A 614 2.55 5.40 -2.60
CA VAL A 614 3.25 4.12 -2.45
C VAL A 614 2.73 3.09 -3.47
N LYS A 615 1.43 3.10 -3.76
CA LYS A 615 0.84 2.30 -4.83
C LYS A 615 1.45 2.65 -6.20
N LEU A 616 1.51 3.92 -6.56
CA LEU A 616 2.16 4.42 -7.78
C LEU A 616 3.64 3.98 -7.85
N GLN A 617 4.40 4.17 -6.76
CA GLN A 617 5.78 3.70 -6.66
C GLN A 617 5.91 2.22 -7.01
N ASN A 618 5.05 1.38 -6.44
CA ASN A 618 5.14 -0.07 -6.60
C ASN A 618 4.82 -0.51 -8.02
N TYR A 619 3.90 0.17 -8.71
CA TYR A 619 3.66 -0.07 -10.13
C TYR A 619 4.87 0.29 -10.99
N PHE A 620 5.57 1.40 -10.72
CA PHE A 620 6.82 1.71 -11.41
C PHE A 620 7.92 0.68 -11.10
N ILE A 621 8.00 0.18 -9.88
CA ILE A 621 8.93 -0.91 -9.51
C ILE A 621 8.61 -2.18 -10.31
N GLY A 622 7.34 -2.56 -10.42
CA GLY A 622 6.92 -3.72 -11.21
C GLY A 622 7.20 -3.57 -12.69
N ALA A 623 6.91 -2.40 -13.25
CA ALA A 623 7.23 -2.07 -14.64
C ALA A 623 8.74 -2.15 -14.90
N ALA A 624 9.57 -1.53 -14.05
CA ALA A 624 11.02 -1.56 -14.16
C ALA A 624 11.59 -3.00 -14.05
N CYS A 625 11.05 -3.82 -13.13
CA CYS A 625 11.42 -5.22 -13.01
C CYS A 625 11.08 -6.00 -14.29
N ASN A 626 9.89 -5.81 -14.85
CA ASN A 626 9.46 -6.43 -16.10
C ASN A 626 10.32 -5.99 -17.29
N VAL A 627 10.62 -4.70 -17.42
CA VAL A 627 11.53 -4.17 -18.44
C VAL A 627 12.91 -4.82 -18.34
N LYS A 628 13.48 -4.90 -17.13
CA LYS A 628 14.78 -5.54 -16.88
C LYS A 628 14.79 -7.01 -17.28
N ARG A 629 13.72 -7.74 -16.94
CA ARG A 629 13.57 -9.15 -17.31
C ARG A 629 13.41 -9.33 -18.81
N TRP A 630 12.65 -8.47 -19.49
CA TRP A 630 12.49 -8.47 -20.93
C TRP A 630 13.81 -8.22 -21.65
N ILE A 631 14.54 -7.18 -21.26
CA ILE A 631 15.87 -6.88 -21.81
C ILE A 631 16.82 -8.06 -21.62
N ARG A 632 16.89 -8.68 -20.44
CA ARG A 632 17.74 -9.85 -20.20
C ARG A 632 17.41 -11.02 -21.10
N ARG A 633 16.13 -11.26 -21.38
CA ARG A 633 15.70 -12.31 -22.31
C ARG A 633 16.13 -12.02 -23.74
N GLU A 634 16.01 -10.78 -24.19
CA GLU A 634 16.47 -10.40 -25.54
C GLU A 634 18.00 -10.53 -25.66
N VAL A 635 18.75 -10.09 -24.65
CA VAL A 635 20.22 -10.30 -24.61
C VAL A 635 20.56 -11.79 -24.73
N TRP A 636 19.89 -12.64 -23.94
CA TRP A 636 20.09 -14.09 -24.00
C TRP A 636 19.78 -14.66 -25.40
N LYS A 637 18.69 -14.25 -26.04
CA LYS A 637 18.36 -14.67 -27.40
C LYS A 637 19.47 -14.29 -28.41
N PHE A 638 19.99 -13.07 -28.33
CA PHE A 638 21.13 -12.63 -29.16
C PHE A 638 22.37 -13.51 -28.93
N GLN A 639 22.67 -13.83 -27.68
CA GLN A 639 23.81 -14.69 -27.34
C GLN A 639 23.62 -16.11 -27.91
N GLN A 640 22.42 -16.71 -27.79
CA GLN A 640 22.13 -18.04 -28.36
C GLN A 640 22.20 -18.03 -29.88
N ALA A 641 21.70 -17.01 -30.54
CA ALA A 641 21.79 -16.89 -32.00
C ALA A 641 23.26 -16.79 -32.48
N ALA A 642 24.08 -16.02 -31.77
CA ALA A 642 25.51 -15.89 -32.07
C ALA A 642 26.25 -17.24 -31.88
N LEU A 643 25.95 -17.97 -30.81
CA LEU A 643 26.50 -19.30 -30.56
C LEU A 643 26.09 -20.30 -31.66
N ALA A 644 24.83 -20.29 -32.07
CA ALA A 644 24.33 -21.15 -33.12
C ALA A 644 25.02 -20.89 -34.48
N LEU A 645 25.29 -19.62 -34.81
CA LEU A 645 26.04 -19.25 -36.01
C LEU A 645 27.51 -19.71 -35.95
N ALA A 646 28.15 -19.57 -34.77
CA ALA A 646 29.54 -20.00 -34.58
C ALA A 646 29.74 -21.53 -34.62
N THR A 647 28.70 -22.30 -34.35
CA THR A 647 28.71 -23.77 -34.33
C THR A 647 28.28 -24.41 -35.66
N GLN A 648 27.84 -23.61 -36.64
CA GLN A 648 27.57 -24.14 -37.98
C GLN A 648 28.89 -24.59 -38.65
N PRO A 649 29.01 -25.84 -39.10
CA PRO A 649 30.18 -26.27 -39.85
C PRO A 649 30.32 -25.42 -41.10
N ALA A 650 31.53 -24.87 -41.33
CA ALA A 650 31.83 -24.18 -42.57
C ALA A 650 31.41 -25.07 -43.74
N SER A 651 30.42 -24.63 -44.53
CA SER A 651 30.09 -25.34 -45.77
C SER A 651 31.33 -25.26 -46.65
N VAL A 652 31.98 -26.41 -46.79
CA VAL A 652 33.07 -26.60 -47.77
C VAL A 652 32.44 -26.41 -49.13
N THR A 653 32.51 -25.20 -49.69
CA THR A 653 32.28 -24.96 -51.11
C THR A 653 33.51 -25.56 -51.82
N GLY A 654 33.41 -26.85 -52.15
CA GLY A 654 34.34 -27.46 -53.06
C GLY A 654 34.13 -26.86 -54.45
N ASN A 655 35.21 -26.33 -55.01
CA ASN A 655 35.32 -26.00 -56.42
C ASN A 655 35.18 -27.26 -57.26
#